data_bcdbd6247a9e50651866aa76a421bb7a
#
_entry.id   bcdbd6247a9e50651866aa76a421bb7a
#
_cell.length_a   1.000
_cell.length_b   1.000
_cell.length_c   1.000
_cell.angle_alpha   90.00
_cell.angle_beta   90.00
_cell.angle_gamma   90.00
#
_symmetry.space_group_name_H-M   'P 1'
#
loop_
_entity.id
_entity.type
_entity.pdbx_description
1 polymer ?
#
loop_
_entity_poly.entity_id
_entity_poly.type
_entity_poly.pdbx_seq_one_letter_code
_entity_poly.pdbx_strand_id
1 'polypeptide(L)'
;MDFTKTFFAKHTLLNILTHYCVFTSEDLLLVMRPYQIAATEKILNRIIVSTNLKKTGRKEAGGYIWHTTGSGKTLTSFKTAQLAQGLNFIDKVLFVVDRKDLDYQTMKEYDRFEKGAANSNTSTKILQKQMEDDNARIIITTIQKLDKFISKNKEHEVYKKHIVMIFDECHRSQFGDMHKSITKHFKNYHIFGFTGTPIFPSNSNSSNAPNMRTTAQVFGGEPDESGNKVRPLHAYTIVDAIHDGNVLPFRIDYINTIKNPEILYDKQVKAIDREKALLDPKRVSEITQYILEHFEQKTYHNQSRSYYDHKVITNVEKMAKSKNNTVTEQKATAKVNGFNSIFAVASIPAAIAYYNEFKKQMEETGHKLNIATIFSFNPNEEDPDDILQDENFDTSGLDRTSRDFLDSAIDDYNKLFNVSYDTSADKFPNYYKDVSLRMKNREIDLLIVVNMFLTGFDATTLNTLWVDKNLKDHGLIQAFSRTNRILNSVKTFGNIVCFRNLETATNNALALFGDKNARGMVILKTYNEYMNGYEDEHGKHIEGYNELVARLVNEFPISSQIIGEDNEKEFIKLFGSILKLRNILRCFDDFESDSSVSVRDLQDYQSIYIDLYQDYAKKSEIEKERINDDIVFEIELIKQVEVNIDYILMLVAKYHESNCEDKTILANINKSIDASVELRSKKALIEGFVAQMTVKTDVDKDWKDF
;
A
#
# COMPACT_ATOMS: atom_id res chain seq x y z
N MET A 1 -16.55 -19.35 22.53
CA MET A 1 -18.02 -19.39 22.75
C MET A 1 -18.65 -17.99 22.83
N ASP A 2 -17.98 -17.00 23.42
CA ASP A 2 -18.57 -15.66 23.62
C ASP A 2 -18.74 -14.87 22.31
N PHE A 3 -17.80 -14.96 21.38
CA PHE A 3 -17.93 -14.34 20.06
C PHE A 3 -19.20 -14.81 19.33
N THR A 4 -19.41 -16.13 19.26
CA THR A 4 -20.55 -16.70 18.53
C THR A 4 -21.87 -16.26 19.16
N LYS A 5 -21.97 -16.24 20.48
CA LYS A 5 -23.18 -15.79 21.19
C LYS A 5 -23.47 -14.31 20.95
N THR A 6 -22.44 -13.48 20.92
CA THR A 6 -22.59 -12.03 20.76
C THR A 6 -22.82 -11.64 19.30
N PHE A 7 -22.01 -12.17 18.37
CA PHE A 7 -22.09 -11.82 16.95
C PHE A 7 -23.36 -12.34 16.28
N PHE A 8 -23.73 -13.61 16.54
CA PHE A 8 -24.93 -14.20 15.96
C PHE A 8 -26.21 -13.92 16.77
N ALA A 9 -26.14 -13.09 17.81
CA ALA A 9 -27.37 -12.61 18.43
C ALA A 9 -28.22 -11.88 17.37
N LYS A 10 -29.51 -12.23 17.28
CA LYS A 10 -30.42 -11.72 16.25
C LYS A 10 -30.37 -10.21 16.06
N HIS A 11 -30.35 -9.46 17.16
CA HIS A 11 -30.29 -7.99 17.11
C HIS A 11 -28.93 -7.47 16.60
N THR A 12 -27.83 -8.09 17.01
CA THR A 12 -26.47 -7.70 16.56
C THR A 12 -26.32 -7.96 15.06
N LEU A 13 -26.67 -9.16 14.61
CA LEU A 13 -26.56 -9.53 13.20
C LEU A 13 -27.47 -8.65 12.33
N LEU A 14 -28.74 -8.42 12.75
CA LEU A 14 -29.65 -7.55 12.04
C LEU A 14 -29.13 -6.11 11.94
N ASN A 15 -28.57 -5.58 13.04
CA ASN A 15 -27.99 -4.24 13.07
C ASN A 15 -26.79 -4.13 12.09
N ILE A 16 -25.91 -5.15 12.07
CA ILE A 16 -24.78 -5.18 11.13
C ILE A 16 -25.29 -5.18 9.69
N LEU A 17 -26.22 -6.08 9.36
CA LEU A 17 -26.74 -6.21 8.00
C LEU A 17 -27.48 -4.95 7.51
N THR A 18 -28.23 -4.31 8.36
CA THR A 18 -29.05 -3.15 7.98
C THR A 18 -28.31 -1.82 8.03
N HIS A 19 -27.35 -1.65 8.97
CA HIS A 19 -26.67 -0.37 9.16
C HIS A 19 -25.19 -0.35 8.73
N TYR A 20 -24.49 -1.51 8.80
CA TYR A 20 -23.03 -1.55 8.61
C TYR A 20 -22.58 -2.38 7.42
N CYS A 21 -23.49 -2.74 6.53
CA CYS A 21 -23.20 -3.29 5.22
C CYS A 21 -23.38 -2.22 4.14
N VAL A 22 -22.60 -2.35 3.06
CA VAL A 22 -22.69 -1.52 1.86
C VAL A 22 -22.68 -2.43 0.64
N PHE A 23 -23.74 -2.38 -0.16
CA PHE A 23 -23.73 -2.97 -1.49
C PHE A 23 -23.11 -1.99 -2.47
N THR A 24 -22.00 -2.39 -3.05
CA THR A 24 -21.30 -1.56 -4.01
C THR A 24 -22.01 -1.56 -5.37
N SER A 25 -21.72 -0.55 -6.19
CA SER A 25 -22.17 -0.50 -7.60
C SER A 25 -21.58 -1.61 -8.48
N GLU A 26 -20.66 -2.40 -7.95
CA GLU A 26 -20.04 -3.57 -8.58
C GLU A 26 -20.66 -4.90 -8.07
N ASP A 27 -21.82 -4.85 -7.43
CA ASP A 27 -22.54 -5.99 -6.83
C ASP A 27 -21.75 -6.74 -5.73
N LEU A 28 -20.88 -6.04 -5.01
CA LEU A 28 -20.14 -6.57 -3.87
C LEU A 28 -20.77 -6.13 -2.56
N LEU A 29 -20.96 -7.06 -1.64
CA LEU A 29 -21.34 -6.77 -0.26
C LEU A 29 -20.08 -6.48 0.57
N LEU A 30 -19.92 -5.25 1.02
CA LEU A 30 -18.91 -4.87 1.99
C LEU A 30 -19.51 -4.83 3.38
N VAL A 31 -18.89 -5.52 4.33
CA VAL A 31 -19.24 -5.44 5.75
C VAL A 31 -18.19 -4.61 6.47
N MET A 32 -18.61 -3.60 7.22
CA MET A 32 -17.69 -2.80 8.02
C MET A 32 -17.01 -3.66 9.10
N ARG A 33 -15.73 -3.44 9.29
CA ARG A 33 -14.96 -4.10 10.34
C ARG A 33 -15.32 -3.54 11.72
N PRO A 34 -15.12 -4.30 12.81
CA PRO A 34 -15.51 -3.87 14.16
C PRO A 34 -15.01 -2.48 14.56
N TYR A 35 -13.75 -2.16 14.26
CA TYR A 35 -13.19 -0.83 14.57
C TYR A 35 -13.83 0.31 13.77
N GLN A 36 -14.27 0.05 12.53
CA GLN A 36 -14.99 1.02 11.70
C GLN A 36 -16.40 1.28 12.26
N ILE A 37 -17.08 0.21 12.68
CA ILE A 37 -18.39 0.31 13.35
C ILE A 37 -18.25 1.12 14.64
N ALA A 38 -17.28 0.78 15.50
CA ALA A 38 -17.05 1.49 16.76
C ALA A 38 -16.77 2.97 16.55
N ALA A 39 -15.97 3.34 15.55
CA ALA A 39 -15.70 4.73 15.21
C ALA A 39 -16.96 5.46 14.75
N THR A 40 -17.75 4.84 13.88
CA THR A 40 -19.02 5.39 13.38
C THR A 40 -20.03 5.62 14.52
N GLU A 41 -20.22 4.61 15.38
CA GLU A 41 -21.10 4.70 16.54
C GLU A 41 -20.69 5.82 17.51
N LYS A 42 -19.40 5.98 17.78
CA LYS A 42 -18.90 7.07 18.63
C LYS A 42 -19.19 8.45 18.05
N ILE A 43 -19.07 8.61 16.74
CA ILE A 43 -19.43 9.87 16.05
C ILE A 43 -20.94 10.13 16.15
N LEU A 44 -21.78 9.14 15.80
CA LEU A 44 -23.24 9.28 15.86
C LEU A 44 -23.72 9.58 17.27
N ASN A 45 -23.20 8.88 18.27
CA ASN A 45 -23.51 9.13 19.66
C ASN A 45 -23.09 10.56 20.09
N ARG A 46 -21.91 11.03 19.65
CA ARG A 46 -21.45 12.40 19.91
C ARG A 46 -22.41 13.43 19.31
N ILE A 47 -22.89 13.22 18.08
CA ILE A 47 -23.88 14.09 17.44
C ILE A 47 -25.18 14.13 18.24
N ILE A 48 -25.74 12.98 18.60
CA ILE A 48 -27.00 12.85 19.33
C ILE A 48 -26.89 13.50 20.71
N VAL A 49 -25.88 13.15 21.50
CA VAL A 49 -25.69 13.63 22.86
C VAL A 49 -25.47 15.14 22.89
N SER A 50 -24.59 15.66 22.02
CA SER A 50 -24.30 17.10 22.01
C SER A 50 -25.48 17.92 21.50
N THR A 51 -26.30 17.38 20.59
CA THR A 51 -27.55 18.00 20.15
C THR A 51 -28.55 18.06 21.28
N ASN A 52 -28.81 16.96 21.98
CA ASN A 52 -29.72 16.88 23.11
C ASN A 52 -29.31 17.82 24.26
N LEU A 53 -28.01 17.95 24.49
CA LEU A 53 -27.45 18.85 25.50
C LEU A 53 -27.34 20.32 25.03
N LYS A 54 -27.75 20.65 23.80
CA LYS A 54 -27.62 21.98 23.18
C LYS A 54 -26.18 22.51 23.19
N LYS A 55 -25.22 21.65 22.97
CA LYS A 55 -23.77 21.95 22.92
C LYS A 55 -23.20 22.02 21.48
N THR A 56 -24.04 22.06 20.46
CA THR A 56 -23.64 22.23 19.06
C THR A 56 -22.85 23.52 18.85
N GLY A 57 -22.04 23.57 17.81
CA GLY A 57 -21.18 24.73 17.52
C GLY A 57 -19.98 24.89 18.46
N ARG A 58 -19.62 23.85 19.22
CA ARG A 58 -18.51 23.84 20.16
C ARG A 58 -17.60 22.62 19.91
N LYS A 59 -16.38 22.65 20.43
CA LYS A 59 -15.43 21.54 20.32
C LYS A 59 -15.94 20.23 20.95
N GLU A 60 -16.72 20.34 22.01
CA GLU A 60 -17.31 19.20 22.72
C GLU A 60 -18.36 18.47 21.87
N ALA A 61 -18.87 19.12 20.82
CA ALA A 61 -19.77 18.52 19.84
C ALA A 61 -19.05 17.84 18.68
N GLY A 62 -17.73 17.90 18.65
CA GLY A 62 -16.86 17.31 17.63
C GLY A 62 -15.96 16.22 18.18
N GLY A 63 -14.93 15.91 17.39
CA GLY A 63 -13.89 14.97 17.74
C GLY A 63 -13.05 14.53 16.54
N TYR A 64 -12.03 13.70 16.78
CA TYR A 64 -11.24 13.13 15.69
C TYR A 64 -11.12 11.60 15.81
N ILE A 65 -10.96 10.98 14.66
CA ILE A 65 -10.74 9.54 14.49
C ILE A 65 -9.30 9.35 14.03
N TRP A 66 -8.56 8.59 14.78
CA TRP A 66 -7.21 8.21 14.44
C TRP A 66 -7.20 6.80 13.85
N HIS A 67 -7.32 6.71 12.54
CA HIS A 67 -7.25 5.46 11.79
C HIS A 67 -6.08 5.51 10.83
N THR A 68 -5.18 4.53 10.91
CA THR A 68 -3.97 4.49 10.06
C THR A 68 -4.31 4.48 8.57
N THR A 69 -3.34 4.82 7.76
CA THR A 69 -3.47 4.76 6.30
C THR A 69 -3.71 3.29 5.88
N GLY A 70 -4.71 3.06 5.01
CA GLY A 70 -5.08 1.70 4.58
C GLY A 70 -6.15 1.01 5.41
N SER A 71 -6.57 1.60 6.50
CA SER A 71 -7.64 1.06 7.36
C SER A 71 -9.07 1.22 6.80
N GLY A 72 -9.24 1.77 5.59
CA GLY A 72 -10.57 2.00 5.00
C GLY A 72 -11.30 3.20 5.59
N LYS A 73 -10.59 4.31 5.89
CA LYS A 73 -11.17 5.58 6.35
C LYS A 73 -12.32 6.07 5.48
N THR A 74 -12.19 5.93 4.15
CA THR A 74 -13.21 6.37 3.19
C THR A 74 -14.54 5.63 3.37
N LEU A 75 -14.51 4.32 3.59
CA LEU A 75 -15.73 3.55 3.90
C LEU A 75 -16.34 3.96 5.23
N THR A 76 -15.50 4.15 6.27
CA THR A 76 -15.96 4.59 7.59
C THR A 76 -16.60 5.97 7.52
N SER A 77 -15.99 6.93 6.84
CA SER A 77 -16.51 8.29 6.69
C SER A 77 -17.77 8.35 5.84
N PHE A 78 -17.84 7.57 4.75
CA PHE A 78 -19.03 7.42 3.93
C PHE A 78 -20.22 6.92 4.75
N LYS A 79 -20.03 5.81 5.46
CA LYS A 79 -21.11 5.22 6.25
C LYS A 79 -21.53 6.13 7.41
N THR A 80 -20.57 6.80 8.04
CA THR A 80 -20.85 7.84 9.03
C THR A 80 -21.70 8.97 8.45
N ALA A 81 -21.35 9.47 7.26
CA ALA A 81 -22.12 10.52 6.58
C ALA A 81 -23.54 10.05 6.24
N GLN A 82 -23.70 8.84 5.71
CA GLN A 82 -24.99 8.24 5.37
C GLN A 82 -25.90 8.08 6.60
N LEU A 83 -25.35 7.54 7.69
CA LEU A 83 -26.13 7.36 8.93
C LEU A 83 -26.43 8.69 9.63
N ALA A 84 -25.50 9.65 9.64
CA ALA A 84 -25.72 10.97 10.18
C ALA A 84 -26.82 11.74 9.41
N GLN A 85 -26.83 11.62 8.07
CA GLN A 85 -27.89 12.17 7.24
C GLN A 85 -29.28 11.58 7.58
N GLY A 86 -29.33 10.33 8.02
CA GLY A 86 -30.55 9.66 8.46
C GLY A 86 -31.15 10.24 9.74
N LEU A 87 -30.42 11.05 10.50
CA LEU A 87 -30.94 11.72 11.70
C LEU A 87 -31.85 12.90 11.30
N ASN A 88 -33.11 12.89 11.77
CA ASN A 88 -34.13 13.83 11.36
C ASN A 88 -33.80 15.30 11.63
N PHE A 89 -32.87 15.58 12.55
CA PHE A 89 -32.46 16.93 12.94
C PHE A 89 -31.19 17.42 12.22
N ILE A 90 -30.59 16.61 11.34
CA ILE A 90 -29.42 17.01 10.54
C ILE A 90 -29.90 17.43 9.16
N ASP A 91 -29.60 18.67 8.77
CA ASP A 91 -29.96 19.22 7.48
C ASP A 91 -28.97 18.77 6.37
N LYS A 92 -27.67 18.85 6.65
CA LYS A 92 -26.63 18.56 5.66
C LYS A 92 -25.40 17.89 6.30
N VAL A 93 -24.73 17.06 5.51
CA VAL A 93 -23.40 16.53 5.82
C VAL A 93 -22.42 17.06 4.78
N LEU A 94 -21.36 17.74 5.21
CA LEU A 94 -20.27 18.21 4.36
C LEU A 94 -19.09 17.31 4.55
N PHE A 95 -18.67 16.63 3.49
CA PHE A 95 -17.40 15.90 3.46
C PHE A 95 -16.34 16.79 2.80
N VAL A 96 -15.36 17.20 3.58
CA VAL A 96 -14.35 18.18 3.16
C VAL A 96 -13.03 17.49 2.99
N VAL A 97 -12.54 17.49 1.76
CA VAL A 97 -11.23 16.95 1.39
C VAL A 97 -10.24 18.08 1.16
N ASP A 98 -8.96 17.77 1.34
CA ASP A 98 -7.92 18.77 1.20
C ASP A 98 -7.67 19.17 -0.26
N ARG A 99 -7.74 18.24 -1.22
CA ARG A 99 -7.32 18.47 -2.61
C ARG A 99 -8.41 18.16 -3.63
N LYS A 100 -8.27 18.78 -4.81
CA LYS A 100 -9.15 18.52 -5.97
C LYS A 100 -9.11 17.08 -6.46
N ASP A 101 -7.95 16.43 -6.37
CA ASP A 101 -7.80 15.04 -6.83
C ASP A 101 -8.39 14.06 -5.83
N LEU A 102 -8.28 14.37 -4.52
CA LEU A 102 -8.94 13.60 -3.48
C LEU A 102 -10.45 13.77 -3.53
N ASP A 103 -10.97 14.97 -3.93
CA ASP A 103 -12.37 15.20 -4.22
C ASP A 103 -12.88 14.21 -5.28
N TYR A 104 -12.13 14.05 -6.38
CA TYR A 104 -12.46 13.10 -7.44
C TYR A 104 -12.39 11.63 -6.98
N GLN A 105 -11.31 11.25 -6.29
CA GLN A 105 -11.13 9.86 -5.80
C GLN A 105 -12.19 9.52 -4.75
N THR A 106 -12.46 10.42 -3.83
CA THR A 106 -13.48 10.25 -2.79
C THR A 106 -14.87 10.14 -3.40
N MET A 107 -15.20 10.98 -4.38
CA MET A 107 -16.47 10.86 -5.12
C MET A 107 -16.61 9.51 -5.80
N LYS A 108 -15.56 9.07 -6.47
CA LYS A 108 -15.57 7.79 -7.15
C LYS A 108 -15.76 6.62 -6.17
N GLU A 109 -15.13 6.67 -5.01
CA GLU A 109 -15.35 5.67 -3.97
C GLU A 109 -16.76 5.77 -3.37
N TYR A 110 -17.29 6.97 -3.14
CA TYR A 110 -18.66 7.15 -2.67
C TYR A 110 -19.69 6.67 -3.71
N ASP A 111 -19.50 6.98 -4.99
CA ASP A 111 -20.31 6.47 -6.08
C ASP A 111 -20.20 4.95 -6.25
N ARG A 112 -19.05 4.36 -5.90
CA ARG A 112 -18.86 2.92 -5.84
C ARG A 112 -19.65 2.32 -4.69
N PHE A 113 -19.68 2.96 -3.53
CA PHE A 113 -20.46 2.49 -2.37
C PHE A 113 -21.95 2.65 -2.61
N GLU A 114 -22.40 3.79 -3.09
CA GLU A 114 -23.79 4.06 -3.44
C GLU A 114 -23.86 5.17 -4.49
N LYS A 115 -24.30 4.80 -5.69
CA LYS A 115 -24.36 5.73 -6.82
C LYS A 115 -25.30 6.92 -6.54
N GLY A 116 -24.77 8.11 -6.62
CA GLY A 116 -25.52 9.35 -6.38
C GLY A 116 -25.78 9.67 -4.91
N ALA A 117 -25.16 8.95 -3.96
CA ALA A 117 -25.29 9.23 -2.53
C ALA A 117 -24.72 10.58 -2.12
N ALA A 118 -23.77 11.13 -2.90
CA ALA A 118 -23.15 12.41 -2.60
C ALA A 118 -23.07 13.31 -3.82
N ASN A 119 -23.01 14.61 -3.57
CA ASN A 119 -22.96 15.64 -4.60
C ASN A 119 -21.56 16.26 -4.63
N SER A 120 -20.82 16.07 -5.71
CA SER A 120 -19.55 16.78 -5.94
C SER A 120 -19.78 18.16 -6.58
N ASN A 121 -18.78 19.00 -6.51
CA ASN A 121 -18.82 20.32 -7.12
C ASN A 121 -17.51 20.64 -7.86
N THR A 122 -17.64 21.07 -9.11
CA THR A 122 -16.51 21.49 -9.94
C THR A 122 -16.18 22.97 -9.74
N SER A 123 -17.09 23.75 -9.15
CA SER A 123 -16.91 25.18 -8.90
C SER A 123 -17.60 25.64 -7.63
N THR A 124 -17.18 26.79 -7.09
CA THR A 124 -17.82 27.45 -5.95
C THR A 124 -19.29 27.80 -6.23
N LYS A 125 -19.65 28.08 -7.50
CA LYS A 125 -21.07 28.37 -7.88
C LYS A 125 -21.95 27.12 -7.75
N ILE A 126 -21.42 25.95 -8.12
CA ILE A 126 -22.14 24.68 -7.96
C ILE A 126 -22.26 24.33 -6.47
N LEU A 127 -21.19 24.51 -5.70
CA LEU A 127 -21.24 24.35 -4.25
C LEU A 127 -22.33 25.25 -3.63
N GLN A 128 -22.42 26.51 -4.03
CA GLN A 128 -23.46 27.40 -3.54
C GLN A 128 -24.86 26.85 -3.83
N LYS A 129 -25.14 26.43 -5.06
CA LYS A 129 -26.44 25.82 -5.43
C LYS A 129 -26.73 24.57 -4.58
N GLN A 130 -25.76 23.73 -4.34
CA GLN A 130 -25.92 22.54 -3.49
C GLN A 130 -26.16 22.90 -2.01
N MET A 131 -25.58 24.00 -1.52
CA MET A 131 -25.84 24.50 -0.16
C MET A 131 -27.28 25.01 -0.01
N GLU A 132 -27.84 25.53 -1.08
CA GLU A 132 -29.24 26.04 -1.15
C GLU A 132 -30.26 24.91 -1.36
N ASP A 133 -29.90 23.85 -2.08
CA ASP A 133 -30.77 22.72 -2.43
C ASP A 133 -30.94 21.75 -1.24
N ASP A 134 -32.14 21.61 -0.73
CA ASP A 134 -32.45 20.72 0.40
C ASP A 134 -32.32 19.24 0.06
N ASN A 135 -32.35 18.87 -1.23
CA ASN A 135 -32.13 17.48 -1.67
C ASN A 135 -30.65 17.11 -1.68
N ALA A 136 -29.75 18.08 -1.79
CA ALA A 136 -28.30 17.86 -1.72
C ALA A 136 -27.85 17.69 -0.25
N ARG A 137 -28.11 16.53 0.35
CA ARG A 137 -27.92 16.30 1.79
C ARG A 137 -26.47 15.91 2.14
N ILE A 138 -25.77 15.16 1.27
CA ILE A 138 -24.34 14.88 1.41
C ILE A 138 -23.59 15.61 0.29
N ILE A 139 -22.69 16.52 0.66
CA ILE A 139 -21.92 17.35 -0.27
C ILE A 139 -20.43 17.09 -0.05
N ILE A 140 -19.72 16.67 -1.09
CA ILE A 140 -18.26 16.53 -1.08
C ILE A 140 -17.66 17.80 -1.69
N THR A 141 -16.73 18.42 -0.98
CA THR A 141 -16.08 19.64 -1.43
C THR A 141 -14.64 19.72 -0.95
N THR A 142 -13.86 20.65 -1.51
CA THR A 142 -12.50 20.91 -1.04
C THR A 142 -12.46 22.06 -0.02
N ILE A 143 -11.42 22.07 0.81
CA ILE A 143 -11.16 23.15 1.78
C ILE A 143 -11.19 24.51 1.07
N GLN A 144 -10.51 24.64 -0.08
CA GLN A 144 -10.40 25.90 -0.81
C GLN A 144 -11.75 26.39 -1.39
N LYS A 145 -12.62 25.46 -1.84
CA LYS A 145 -13.96 25.83 -2.34
C LYS A 145 -14.85 26.27 -1.21
N LEU A 146 -14.78 25.59 -0.06
CA LEU A 146 -15.54 25.94 1.14
C LEU A 146 -15.11 27.32 1.67
N ASP A 147 -13.82 27.62 1.73
CA ASP A 147 -13.29 28.92 2.13
C ASP A 147 -13.74 30.05 1.19
N LYS A 148 -13.62 29.84 -0.11
CA LYS A 148 -14.11 30.80 -1.12
C LYS A 148 -15.63 31.01 -1.02
N PHE A 149 -16.39 29.96 -0.70
CA PHE A 149 -17.83 30.08 -0.48
C PHE A 149 -18.12 30.95 0.74
N ILE A 150 -17.50 30.68 1.88
CA ILE A 150 -17.68 31.44 3.13
C ILE A 150 -17.26 32.89 2.93
N SER A 151 -16.11 33.13 2.29
CA SER A 151 -15.61 34.49 2.06
C SER A 151 -16.53 35.34 1.20
N LYS A 152 -17.22 34.73 0.21
CA LYS A 152 -18.14 35.43 -0.70
C LYS A 152 -19.56 35.57 -0.17
N ASN A 153 -20.00 34.73 0.73
CA ASN A 153 -21.38 34.62 1.19
C ASN A 153 -21.44 34.75 2.72
N LYS A 154 -21.09 35.91 3.26
CA LYS A 154 -20.97 36.16 4.73
C LYS A 154 -22.26 35.98 5.52
N GLU A 155 -23.42 36.14 4.89
CA GLU A 155 -24.76 36.13 5.51
C GLU A 155 -25.67 35.11 4.80
N HIS A 156 -25.21 33.88 4.64
CA HIS A 156 -25.95 32.82 3.94
C HIS A 156 -26.85 32.04 4.93
N GLU A 157 -28.09 31.67 4.53
CA GLU A 157 -29.02 30.91 5.37
C GLU A 157 -28.51 29.56 5.81
N VAL A 158 -27.59 28.92 5.03
CA VAL A 158 -26.99 27.64 5.39
C VAL A 158 -26.25 27.67 6.73
N TYR A 159 -25.77 28.84 7.17
CA TYR A 159 -25.07 28.97 8.45
C TYR A 159 -25.99 28.77 9.68
N LYS A 160 -27.28 28.79 9.48
CA LYS A 160 -28.29 28.51 10.52
C LYS A 160 -28.70 27.04 10.57
N LYS A 161 -28.45 26.28 9.47
CA LYS A 161 -28.80 24.88 9.35
C LYS A 161 -27.94 24.04 10.29
N HIS A 162 -28.44 22.86 10.67
CA HIS A 162 -27.71 21.88 11.49
C HIS A 162 -26.84 21.01 10.60
N ILE A 163 -25.53 21.19 10.70
CA ILE A 163 -24.57 20.64 9.75
C ILE A 163 -23.56 19.74 10.45
N VAL A 164 -23.30 18.58 9.86
CA VAL A 164 -22.16 17.73 10.22
C VAL A 164 -21.06 17.94 9.20
N MET A 165 -19.85 18.24 9.65
CA MET A 165 -18.67 18.40 8.80
C MET A 165 -17.69 17.30 9.11
N ILE A 166 -17.29 16.55 8.10
CA ILE A 166 -16.29 15.48 8.17
C ILE A 166 -15.08 15.89 7.33
N PHE A 167 -13.91 15.95 7.94
CA PHE A 167 -12.65 16.34 7.30
C PHE A 167 -11.76 15.12 7.16
N ASP A 168 -11.33 14.83 5.94
CA ASP A 168 -10.31 13.82 5.68
C ASP A 168 -8.90 14.44 5.72
N GLU A 169 -7.91 13.62 6.10
CA GLU A 169 -6.51 14.01 6.30
C GLU A 169 -6.35 15.34 7.09
N CYS A 170 -7.07 15.39 8.22
CA CYS A 170 -7.27 16.60 9.01
C CYS A 170 -6.04 17.13 9.75
N HIS A 171 -4.87 16.53 9.58
CA HIS A 171 -3.58 16.96 10.16
C HIS A 171 -2.90 18.09 9.37
N ARG A 172 -3.41 18.51 8.22
CA ARG A 172 -2.74 19.48 7.34
C ARG A 172 -2.82 20.92 7.83
N SER A 173 -1.80 21.72 7.51
CA SER A 173 -1.57 23.07 8.04
C SER A 173 -2.65 24.09 7.70
N GLN A 174 -3.27 24.00 6.52
CA GLN A 174 -4.31 24.93 6.07
C GLN A 174 -5.60 24.86 6.89
N PHE A 175 -5.76 23.82 7.71
CA PHE A 175 -6.96 23.60 8.49
C PHE A 175 -7.19 24.63 9.60
N GLY A 176 -6.14 25.19 10.18
CA GLY A 176 -6.24 26.14 11.31
C GLY A 176 -6.99 27.43 10.99
N ASP A 177 -6.80 28.00 9.82
CA ASP A 177 -7.45 29.25 9.39
C ASP A 177 -8.87 28.98 8.88
N MET A 178 -9.06 27.88 8.15
CA MET A 178 -10.39 27.41 7.76
C MET A 178 -11.29 27.15 8.97
N HIS A 179 -10.76 26.49 10.01
CA HIS A 179 -11.50 26.25 11.25
C HIS A 179 -12.00 27.56 11.87
N LYS A 180 -11.19 28.62 11.89
CA LYS A 180 -11.61 29.96 12.37
C LYS A 180 -12.75 30.51 11.50
N SER A 181 -12.66 30.36 10.18
CA SER A 181 -13.67 30.82 9.22
C SER A 181 -15.00 30.09 9.43
N ILE A 182 -14.97 28.75 9.58
CA ILE A 182 -16.15 27.93 9.86
C ILE A 182 -16.80 28.34 11.19
N THR A 183 -16.04 28.36 12.28
CA THR A 183 -16.57 28.65 13.63
C THR A 183 -17.13 30.05 13.77
N LYS A 184 -16.69 30.99 12.94
CA LYS A 184 -17.23 32.36 12.90
C LYS A 184 -18.64 32.44 12.25
N HIS A 185 -18.87 31.66 11.21
CA HIS A 185 -20.09 31.79 10.39
C HIS A 185 -21.17 30.76 10.76
N PHE A 186 -20.80 29.48 10.84
CA PHE A 186 -21.76 28.43 11.20
C PHE A 186 -22.11 28.47 12.69
N LYS A 187 -23.37 28.28 13.04
CA LYS A 187 -23.86 28.38 14.44
C LYS A 187 -24.19 27.00 15.01
N ASN A 188 -24.74 26.10 14.20
CA ASN A 188 -25.24 24.81 14.64
C ASN A 188 -24.54 23.71 13.85
N TYR A 189 -23.37 23.26 14.36
CA TYR A 189 -22.51 22.33 13.65
C TYR A 189 -21.83 21.31 14.56
N HIS A 190 -21.41 20.22 13.93
CA HIS A 190 -20.47 19.25 14.45
C HIS A 190 -19.29 19.16 13.50
N ILE A 191 -18.07 19.04 14.02
CA ILE A 191 -16.86 18.91 13.21
C ILE A 191 -16.11 17.65 13.64
N PHE A 192 -15.89 16.73 12.68
CA PHE A 192 -15.12 15.53 12.88
C PHE A 192 -13.94 15.47 11.93
N GLY A 193 -12.77 15.05 12.44
CA GLY A 193 -11.56 14.87 11.65
C GLY A 193 -11.18 13.40 11.54
N PHE A 194 -10.80 12.95 10.34
CA PHE A 194 -10.19 11.65 10.10
C PHE A 194 -8.72 11.85 9.75
N THR A 195 -7.82 11.09 10.36
CA THR A 195 -6.38 11.14 10.05
C THR A 195 -5.69 9.84 10.43
N GLY A 196 -4.66 9.47 9.66
CA GLY A 196 -3.74 8.38 10.02
C GLY A 196 -2.59 8.84 10.91
N THR A 197 -2.30 10.15 10.93
CA THR A 197 -1.14 10.75 11.59
C THR A 197 -1.53 12.04 12.29
N PRO A 198 -2.15 11.96 13.49
CA PRO A 198 -2.56 13.15 14.25
C PRO A 198 -1.39 14.07 14.60
N ILE A 199 -1.65 15.37 14.71
CA ILE A 199 -0.71 16.32 15.26
C ILE A 199 -0.83 16.33 16.78
N PHE A 200 0.24 15.93 17.44
CA PHE A 200 0.39 15.95 18.91
C PHE A 200 1.23 17.17 19.34
N PRO A 201 1.27 17.49 20.65
CA PRO A 201 2.16 18.56 21.15
C PRO A 201 3.62 18.34 20.81
N SER A 202 4.07 17.08 20.70
CA SER A 202 5.47 16.71 20.43
C SER A 202 5.91 16.97 19.00
N ASN A 203 4.98 16.94 18.03
CA ASN A 203 5.26 17.19 16.60
C ASN A 203 4.55 18.43 16.03
N SER A 204 4.01 19.29 16.91
CA SER A 204 3.31 20.53 16.52
C SER A 204 4.23 21.75 16.35
N ASN A 205 5.45 21.70 16.86
CA ASN A 205 6.41 22.80 16.86
C ASN A 205 7.49 22.55 15.82
N SER A 206 7.17 22.69 14.54
CA SER A 206 8.21 22.86 13.54
C SER A 206 8.65 24.32 13.45
N SER A 207 9.93 24.56 13.14
CA SER A 207 10.50 25.91 12.94
C SER A 207 9.73 26.75 11.92
N ASN A 208 9.03 26.09 10.98
CA ASN A 208 8.30 26.70 9.87
C ASN A 208 6.78 26.84 10.09
N ALA A 209 6.24 26.28 11.16
CA ALA A 209 4.81 26.42 11.52
C ALA A 209 4.62 26.69 13.01
N PRO A 210 5.11 27.84 13.54
CA PRO A 210 5.12 28.13 14.98
C PRO A 210 3.72 28.23 15.61
N ASN A 211 2.65 28.28 14.81
CA ASN A 211 1.27 28.35 15.25
C ASN A 211 0.43 27.10 14.97
N MET A 212 1.07 25.97 14.65
CA MET A 212 0.38 24.74 14.33
C MET A 212 -0.35 24.20 15.55
N ARG A 213 -1.69 24.09 15.45
CA ARG A 213 -2.53 23.57 16.53
C ARG A 213 -2.56 22.05 16.48
N THR A 214 -2.62 21.41 17.65
CA THR A 214 -2.81 19.95 17.70
C THR A 214 -4.18 19.55 17.15
N THR A 215 -4.29 18.31 16.66
CA THR A 215 -5.55 17.78 16.15
C THR A 215 -6.64 17.85 17.21
N ALA A 216 -6.32 17.54 18.47
CA ALA A 216 -7.24 17.66 19.59
C ALA A 216 -7.67 19.11 19.89
N GLN A 217 -6.78 20.09 19.71
CA GLN A 217 -7.13 21.51 19.90
C GLN A 217 -8.12 22.02 18.85
N VAL A 218 -8.09 21.45 17.65
CA VAL A 218 -8.95 21.86 16.53
C VAL A 218 -10.30 21.14 16.58
N PHE A 219 -10.28 19.81 16.69
CA PHE A 219 -11.46 18.96 16.55
C PHE A 219 -12.13 18.60 17.88
N GLY A 220 -11.43 18.72 19.01
CA GLY A 220 -11.89 18.15 20.27
C GLY A 220 -11.67 16.64 20.32
N GLY A 221 -12.35 15.96 21.22
CA GLY A 221 -12.25 14.52 21.45
C GLY A 221 -12.84 14.11 22.80
N GLU A 222 -12.36 13.01 23.35
CA GLU A 222 -12.74 12.53 24.68
C GLU A 222 -11.68 12.94 25.71
N PRO A 223 -12.07 13.47 26.88
CA PRO A 223 -11.11 13.69 27.96
C PRO A 223 -10.55 12.34 28.42
N ASP A 224 -9.28 12.31 28.81
CA ASP A 224 -8.69 11.16 29.48
C ASP A 224 -9.25 11.02 30.91
N GLU A 225 -8.89 9.94 31.59
CA GLU A 225 -9.34 9.66 32.97
C GLU A 225 -8.95 10.78 33.95
N SER A 226 -7.89 11.53 33.67
CA SER A 226 -7.45 12.66 34.45
C SER A 226 -8.13 13.98 34.09
N GLY A 227 -8.84 14.02 32.94
CA GLY A 227 -9.43 15.24 32.36
C GLY A 227 -8.43 16.22 31.76
N ASN A 228 -7.14 15.90 31.80
CA ASN A 228 -6.05 16.82 31.39
C ASN A 228 -5.65 16.70 29.92
N LYS A 229 -5.91 15.54 29.29
CA LYS A 229 -5.59 15.28 27.88
C LYS A 229 -6.83 14.92 27.09
N VAL A 230 -6.90 15.36 25.85
CA VAL A 230 -7.97 15.02 24.92
C VAL A 230 -7.48 13.88 24.01
N ARG A 231 -8.20 12.76 24.03
CA ARG A 231 -7.96 11.58 23.20
C ARG A 231 -8.84 11.59 21.95
N PRO A 232 -8.48 10.80 20.91
CA PRO A 232 -9.39 10.57 19.79
C PRO A 232 -10.69 9.92 20.26
N LEU A 233 -11.78 10.11 19.54
CA LEU A 233 -13.01 9.35 19.77
C LEU A 233 -12.78 7.86 19.57
N HIS A 234 -11.97 7.52 18.58
CA HIS A 234 -11.53 6.15 18.31
C HIS A 234 -10.11 6.15 17.72
N ALA A 235 -9.29 5.20 18.15
CA ALA A 235 -7.95 4.97 17.61
C ALA A 235 -7.88 3.56 17.01
N TYR A 236 -7.27 3.46 15.84
CA TYR A 236 -6.87 2.23 15.17
C TYR A 236 -5.54 2.51 14.48
N THR A 237 -4.47 2.18 15.18
CA THR A 237 -3.10 2.54 14.83
C THR A 237 -2.53 1.62 13.75
N ILE A 238 -1.32 1.92 13.29
CA ILE A 238 -0.62 1.04 12.35
C ILE A 238 -0.31 -0.33 12.97
N VAL A 239 -0.07 -0.37 14.27
CA VAL A 239 0.17 -1.60 15.03
C VAL A 239 -1.08 -2.49 15.03
N ASP A 240 -2.24 -1.90 15.36
CA ASP A 240 -3.52 -2.61 15.32
C ASP A 240 -3.80 -3.15 13.92
N ALA A 241 -3.53 -2.35 12.89
CA ALA A 241 -3.81 -2.71 11.51
C ALA A 241 -2.90 -3.84 10.98
N ILE A 242 -1.66 -3.90 11.42
CA ILE A 242 -0.73 -5.00 11.10
C ILE A 242 -1.12 -6.26 11.86
N HIS A 243 -1.41 -6.14 13.15
CA HIS A 243 -1.87 -7.26 13.98
C HIS A 243 -3.13 -7.92 13.41
N ASP A 244 -4.10 -7.12 12.96
CA ASP A 244 -5.33 -7.60 12.34
C ASP A 244 -5.15 -8.05 10.87
N GLY A 245 -3.93 -7.98 10.33
CA GLY A 245 -3.66 -8.30 8.92
C GLY A 245 -4.36 -7.38 7.92
N ASN A 246 -4.60 -6.11 8.27
CA ASN A 246 -5.26 -5.12 7.39
C ASN A 246 -4.29 -4.31 6.56
N VAL A 247 -3.04 -4.23 6.99
CA VAL A 247 -1.90 -3.69 6.26
C VAL A 247 -0.66 -4.54 6.53
N LEU A 248 0.36 -4.39 5.70
CA LEU A 248 1.60 -5.15 5.83
C LEU A 248 2.61 -4.42 6.73
N PRO A 249 3.52 -5.13 7.41
CA PRO A 249 4.67 -4.53 8.09
C PRO A 249 5.66 -3.96 7.07
N PHE A 250 6.70 -3.28 7.56
CA PHE A 250 7.78 -2.74 6.74
C PHE A 250 9.07 -3.54 6.93
N ARG A 251 9.78 -3.75 5.83
CA ARG A 251 11.21 -4.05 5.84
C ARG A 251 11.95 -2.75 5.50
N ILE A 252 12.96 -2.40 6.29
CA ILE A 252 13.72 -1.16 6.09
C ILE A 252 15.20 -1.50 6.02
N ASP A 253 15.83 -1.14 4.90
CA ASP A 253 17.27 -1.20 4.71
C ASP A 253 17.85 0.22 4.78
N TYR A 254 18.89 0.42 5.56
CA TYR A 254 19.63 1.68 5.64
C TYR A 254 20.98 1.53 4.97
N ILE A 255 21.13 2.17 3.81
CA ILE A 255 22.34 2.12 3.00
C ILE A 255 23.19 3.35 3.30
N ASN A 256 24.37 3.16 3.85
CA ASN A 256 25.26 4.28 4.16
C ASN A 256 26.04 4.71 2.90
N THR A 257 25.63 5.82 2.30
CA THR A 257 26.24 6.42 1.10
C THR A 257 27.30 7.47 1.40
N ILE A 258 27.55 7.77 2.69
CA ILE A 258 28.47 8.83 3.12
C ILE A 258 29.36 8.29 4.23
N LYS A 259 30.68 8.29 3.99
CA LYS A 259 31.70 7.74 4.93
C LYS A 259 31.77 8.47 6.28
N ASN A 260 31.43 9.76 6.33
CA ASN A 260 31.44 10.58 7.55
C ASN A 260 30.13 11.38 7.68
N PRO A 261 29.02 10.75 8.08
CA PRO A 261 27.73 11.43 8.20
C PRO A 261 27.73 12.57 9.23
N GLU A 262 28.58 12.54 10.25
CA GLU A 262 28.69 13.58 11.28
C GLU A 262 29.03 14.95 10.71
N ILE A 263 29.81 15.02 9.62
CA ILE A 263 30.18 16.28 8.95
C ILE A 263 28.94 16.97 8.35
N LEU A 264 27.95 16.21 7.90
CA LEU A 264 26.72 16.75 7.31
C LEU A 264 25.72 17.27 8.35
N TYR A 265 25.87 16.84 9.61
CA TYR A 265 25.02 17.28 10.72
C TYR A 265 25.62 18.46 11.51
N ASP A 266 26.85 18.89 11.19
CA ASP A 266 27.42 20.04 11.81
C ASP A 266 26.58 21.28 11.42
N LYS A 267 26.11 22.02 12.43
CA LYS A 267 25.32 23.25 12.25
C LYS A 267 26.08 24.33 11.47
N GLN A 268 27.40 24.20 11.34
CA GLN A 268 28.27 25.12 10.62
C GLN A 268 28.30 24.87 9.10
N VAL A 269 27.88 23.69 8.62
CA VAL A 269 27.80 23.42 7.18
C VAL A 269 26.56 24.10 6.60
N LYS A 270 26.77 25.05 5.69
CA LYS A 270 25.67 25.75 5.02
C LYS A 270 24.80 24.78 4.23
N ALA A 271 23.48 25.05 4.14
CA ALA A 271 22.53 24.22 3.41
C ALA A 271 22.98 23.94 1.95
N ILE A 272 23.54 24.95 1.27
CA ILE A 272 24.07 24.84 -0.11
C ILE A 272 25.24 23.85 -0.23
N ASP A 273 26.14 23.79 0.78
CA ASP A 273 27.26 22.84 0.74
C ASP A 273 26.77 21.42 1.01
N ARG A 274 25.73 21.27 1.82
CA ARG A 274 25.08 20.00 2.08
C ARG A 274 24.38 19.46 0.83
N GLU A 275 23.64 20.29 0.12
CA GLU A 275 22.96 19.91 -1.12
C GLU A 275 23.97 19.51 -2.20
N LYS A 276 25.06 20.26 -2.38
CA LYS A 276 26.14 19.91 -3.29
C LYS A 276 26.76 18.56 -2.97
N ALA A 277 26.98 18.24 -1.69
CA ALA A 277 27.52 16.95 -1.28
C ALA A 277 26.53 15.79 -1.55
N LEU A 278 25.24 16.05 -1.40
CA LEU A 278 24.19 15.07 -1.67
C LEU A 278 23.95 14.84 -3.17
N LEU A 279 24.23 15.85 -4.00
CA LEU A 279 24.15 15.80 -5.47
C LEU A 279 25.50 15.50 -6.14
N ASP A 280 26.49 15.04 -5.38
CA ASP A 280 27.76 14.61 -5.96
C ASP A 280 27.51 13.56 -7.06
N PRO A 281 28.04 13.76 -8.29
CA PRO A 281 27.77 12.86 -9.42
C PRO A 281 28.16 11.41 -9.15
N LYS A 282 29.20 11.18 -8.35
CA LYS A 282 29.63 9.82 -7.98
C LYS A 282 28.60 9.15 -7.07
N ARG A 283 28.10 9.88 -6.06
CA ARG A 283 27.05 9.38 -5.16
C ARG A 283 25.75 9.09 -5.93
N VAL A 284 25.33 9.99 -6.84
CA VAL A 284 24.16 9.80 -7.69
C VAL A 284 24.33 8.54 -8.55
N SER A 285 25.52 8.34 -9.12
CA SER A 285 25.84 7.16 -9.94
C SER A 285 25.82 5.87 -9.11
N GLU A 286 26.44 5.85 -7.92
CA GLU A 286 26.47 4.68 -7.03
C GLU A 286 25.06 4.30 -6.54
N ILE A 287 24.22 5.26 -6.17
CA ILE A 287 22.81 5.00 -5.79
C ILE A 287 22.00 4.46 -6.97
N THR A 288 22.15 5.04 -8.15
CA THR A 288 21.48 4.57 -9.37
C THR A 288 21.89 3.16 -9.69
N GLN A 289 23.18 2.85 -9.64
CA GLN A 289 23.71 1.50 -9.86
C GLN A 289 23.11 0.51 -8.83
N TYR A 290 23.14 0.87 -7.54
CA TYR A 290 22.54 0.03 -6.49
C TYR A 290 21.07 -0.27 -6.75
N ILE A 291 20.28 0.74 -7.13
CA ILE A 291 18.85 0.55 -7.45
C ILE A 291 18.68 -0.40 -8.63
N LEU A 292 19.44 -0.24 -9.71
CA LEU A 292 19.38 -1.11 -10.90
C LEU A 292 19.77 -2.57 -10.59
N GLU A 293 20.85 -2.78 -9.84
CA GLU A 293 21.33 -4.10 -9.45
C GLU A 293 20.37 -4.85 -8.54
N HIS A 294 19.67 -4.14 -7.63
CA HIS A 294 18.77 -4.74 -6.65
C HIS A 294 17.29 -4.59 -7.02
N PHE A 295 16.97 -3.99 -8.16
CA PHE A 295 15.58 -3.70 -8.55
C PHE A 295 14.72 -4.95 -8.59
N GLU A 296 15.18 -5.98 -9.30
CA GLU A 296 14.46 -7.25 -9.46
C GLU A 296 14.22 -7.95 -8.11
N GLN A 297 15.24 -7.95 -7.25
CA GLN A 297 15.17 -8.54 -5.91
C GLN A 297 14.15 -7.78 -5.01
N LYS A 298 14.27 -6.45 -4.93
CA LYS A 298 13.45 -5.64 -4.00
C LYS A 298 12.00 -5.48 -4.48
N THR A 299 11.74 -5.53 -5.77
CA THR A 299 10.40 -5.41 -6.36
C THR A 299 9.80 -6.75 -6.78
N TYR A 300 10.49 -7.86 -6.54
CA TYR A 300 10.10 -9.20 -7.05
C TYR A 300 9.91 -9.21 -8.57
N HIS A 301 10.54 -8.30 -9.30
CA HIS A 301 10.48 -8.20 -10.75
C HIS A 301 11.48 -9.18 -11.37
N ASN A 302 11.16 -10.46 -11.37
CA ASN A 302 11.98 -11.48 -11.98
C ASN A 302 11.21 -12.12 -13.13
N GLN A 303 11.78 -12.16 -14.32
CA GLN A 303 11.16 -12.48 -15.59
C GLN A 303 10.40 -13.80 -15.65
N SER A 304 10.73 -14.78 -14.82
CA SER A 304 10.08 -16.10 -14.87
C SER A 304 9.08 -16.40 -13.74
N ARG A 305 8.98 -15.61 -12.66
CA ARG A 305 8.49 -16.16 -11.40
C ARG A 305 7.45 -15.38 -10.62
N SER A 306 7.31 -14.07 -10.82
CA SER A 306 6.43 -13.22 -10.01
C SER A 306 5.17 -12.80 -10.75
N TYR A 307 4.62 -13.70 -11.55
CA TYR A 307 3.38 -13.42 -12.28
C TYR A 307 2.16 -13.67 -11.41
N TYR A 308 1.25 -12.70 -11.39
CA TYR A 308 -0.06 -12.82 -10.79
C TYR A 308 -1.12 -12.15 -11.66
N ASP A 309 -2.38 -12.57 -11.51
CA ASP A 309 -3.49 -11.96 -12.19
C ASP A 309 -3.87 -10.65 -11.51
N HIS A 310 -3.92 -9.57 -12.28
CA HIS A 310 -4.26 -8.24 -11.81
C HIS A 310 -5.34 -7.60 -12.68
N LYS A 311 -6.26 -6.88 -12.03
CA LYS A 311 -7.30 -6.12 -12.75
C LYS A 311 -6.72 -4.78 -13.20
N VAL A 312 -6.45 -4.65 -14.50
CA VAL A 312 -5.91 -3.44 -15.12
C VAL A 312 -7.00 -2.62 -15.80
N ILE A 313 -6.83 -1.31 -15.81
CA ILE A 313 -7.71 -0.37 -16.53
C ILE A 313 -7.19 -0.25 -17.97
N THR A 314 -8.01 -0.61 -18.96
CA THR A 314 -7.61 -0.65 -20.37
C THR A 314 -7.78 0.69 -21.10
N ASN A 315 -8.62 1.58 -20.57
CA ASN A 315 -8.92 2.89 -21.18
C ASN A 315 -8.28 4.07 -20.43
N VAL A 316 -7.01 3.89 -19.97
CA VAL A 316 -6.27 4.84 -19.12
C VAL A 316 -6.29 6.26 -19.68
N GLU A 317 -5.91 6.47 -20.93
CA GLU A 317 -5.85 7.79 -21.55
C GLU A 317 -7.21 8.50 -21.58
N LYS A 318 -8.30 7.77 -21.89
CA LYS A 318 -9.65 8.32 -21.86
C LYS A 318 -10.07 8.73 -20.45
N MET A 319 -9.70 7.93 -19.47
CA MET A 319 -9.94 8.22 -18.06
C MET A 319 -9.16 9.45 -17.59
N ALA A 320 -7.88 9.55 -17.97
CA ALA A 320 -7.02 10.67 -17.58
C ALA A 320 -7.52 12.01 -18.18
N LYS A 321 -7.97 12.01 -19.41
CA LYS A 321 -8.50 13.19 -20.11
C LYS A 321 -9.94 13.57 -19.73
N SER A 322 -10.66 12.71 -18.99
CA SER A 322 -12.05 12.98 -18.61
C SER A 322 -12.14 14.08 -17.54
N LYS A 323 -12.90 15.14 -17.84
CA LYS A 323 -13.08 16.29 -16.94
C LYS A 323 -14.24 16.10 -15.92
N ASN A 324 -15.20 15.23 -16.19
CA ASN A 324 -16.48 15.17 -15.46
C ASN A 324 -16.94 13.75 -15.09
N ASN A 325 -16.05 12.81 -14.85
CA ASN A 325 -16.40 11.40 -14.48
C ASN A 325 -17.38 10.70 -15.44
N THR A 326 -17.48 11.19 -16.67
CA THR A 326 -18.41 10.64 -17.67
C THR A 326 -17.90 9.35 -18.32
N VAL A 327 -16.61 9.03 -18.11
CA VAL A 327 -15.98 7.83 -18.67
C VAL A 327 -15.94 6.75 -17.60
N THR A 328 -16.57 5.60 -17.90
CA THR A 328 -16.52 4.42 -17.05
C THR A 328 -15.21 3.66 -17.23
N GLU A 329 -14.63 3.16 -16.15
CA GLU A 329 -13.46 2.28 -16.20
C GLU A 329 -13.78 1.00 -16.96
N GLN A 330 -12.94 0.70 -17.94
CA GLN A 330 -12.93 -0.60 -18.60
C GLN A 330 -11.81 -1.42 -17.98
N LYS A 331 -12.15 -2.53 -17.32
CA LYS A 331 -11.21 -3.40 -16.63
C LYS A 331 -11.03 -4.71 -17.39
N ALA A 332 -9.80 -5.18 -17.45
CA ALA A 332 -9.45 -6.52 -17.92
C ALA A 332 -8.55 -7.20 -16.90
N THR A 333 -8.54 -8.52 -16.88
CA THR A 333 -7.53 -9.27 -16.11
C THR A 333 -6.29 -9.41 -16.97
N ALA A 334 -5.17 -8.92 -16.49
CA ALA A 334 -3.87 -9.07 -17.11
C ALA A 334 -2.92 -9.83 -16.18
N LYS A 335 -2.04 -10.64 -16.75
CA LYS A 335 -0.97 -11.29 -16.03
C LYS A 335 0.19 -10.31 -15.94
N VAL A 336 0.49 -9.83 -14.73
CA VAL A 336 1.56 -8.86 -14.46
C VAL A 336 2.70 -9.52 -13.68
N ASN A 337 3.89 -8.97 -13.80
CA ASN A 337 5.10 -9.51 -13.18
C ASN A 337 5.65 -8.52 -12.16
N GLY A 338 5.94 -8.99 -10.94
CA GLY A 338 6.53 -8.23 -9.87
C GLY A 338 5.70 -7.01 -9.46
N PHE A 339 6.32 -6.12 -8.70
CA PHE A 339 5.71 -4.92 -8.17
C PHE A 339 6.43 -3.68 -8.69
N ASN A 340 5.81 -2.52 -8.56
CA ASN A 340 6.46 -1.25 -8.89
C ASN A 340 7.05 -0.55 -7.67
N SER A 341 7.79 0.51 -7.95
CA SER A 341 8.48 1.28 -6.93
C SER A 341 8.36 2.79 -7.14
N ILE A 342 8.57 3.53 -6.05
CA ILE A 342 8.72 5.00 -6.06
C ILE A 342 10.11 5.33 -5.54
N PHE A 343 10.78 6.30 -6.17
CA PHE A 343 12.01 6.89 -5.68
C PHE A 343 11.76 8.33 -5.22
N ALA A 344 11.77 8.53 -3.91
CA ALA A 344 11.58 9.83 -3.28
C ALA A 344 12.94 10.55 -3.15
N VAL A 345 13.06 11.67 -3.83
CA VAL A 345 14.29 12.49 -3.83
C VAL A 345 14.07 13.86 -3.20
N ALA A 346 15.14 14.50 -2.74
CA ALA A 346 15.05 15.69 -1.92
C ALA A 346 14.57 16.93 -2.67
N SER A 347 14.96 17.11 -3.93
CA SER A 347 14.73 18.34 -4.71
C SER A 347 14.53 18.05 -6.19
N ILE A 348 14.07 19.06 -6.94
CA ILE A 348 13.97 19.00 -8.40
C ILE A 348 15.33 18.76 -9.07
N PRO A 349 16.43 19.47 -8.67
CA PRO A 349 17.76 19.15 -9.17
C PRO A 349 18.17 17.68 -8.95
N ALA A 350 17.80 17.10 -7.80
CA ALA A 350 18.04 15.68 -7.54
C ALA A 350 17.23 14.78 -8.50
N ALA A 351 15.95 15.09 -8.72
CA ALA A 351 15.12 14.33 -9.67
C ALA A 351 15.70 14.37 -11.09
N ILE A 352 16.19 15.53 -11.54
CA ILE A 352 16.85 15.70 -12.83
C ILE A 352 18.14 14.86 -12.90
N ALA A 353 18.99 14.94 -11.89
CA ALA A 353 20.27 14.25 -11.85
C ALA A 353 20.06 12.72 -11.90
N TYR A 354 19.16 12.18 -11.06
CA TYR A 354 18.86 10.76 -11.03
C TYR A 354 18.21 10.27 -12.31
N TYR A 355 17.22 10.99 -12.86
CA TYR A 355 16.55 10.57 -14.10
C TYR A 355 17.55 10.44 -15.26
N ASN A 356 18.45 11.41 -15.41
CA ASN A 356 19.48 11.37 -16.45
C ASN A 356 20.49 10.24 -16.22
N GLU A 357 20.89 9.99 -14.97
CA GLU A 357 21.83 8.92 -14.65
C GLU A 357 21.19 7.52 -14.84
N PHE A 358 19.90 7.35 -14.51
CA PHE A 358 19.16 6.12 -14.85
C PHE A 358 19.15 5.87 -16.36
N LYS A 359 18.84 6.87 -17.18
CA LYS A 359 18.86 6.71 -18.65
C LYS A 359 20.23 6.27 -19.14
N LYS A 360 21.29 6.94 -18.69
CA LYS A 360 22.67 6.63 -19.04
C LYS A 360 23.04 5.19 -18.66
N GLN A 361 22.85 4.82 -17.40
CA GLN A 361 23.24 3.47 -16.94
C GLN A 361 22.39 2.36 -17.56
N MET A 362 21.12 2.58 -17.81
CA MET A 362 20.27 1.62 -18.54
C MET A 362 20.75 1.41 -20.00
N GLU A 363 21.18 2.48 -20.68
CA GLU A 363 21.78 2.36 -22.02
C GLU A 363 23.11 1.59 -21.99
N GLU A 364 23.95 1.82 -20.97
CA GLU A 364 25.23 1.16 -20.80
C GLU A 364 25.12 -0.33 -20.40
N THR A 365 24.16 -0.66 -19.53
CA THR A 365 23.99 -2.02 -18.97
C THR A 365 22.96 -2.87 -19.69
N GLY A 366 22.13 -2.26 -20.54
CA GLY A 366 21.03 -2.95 -21.23
C GLY A 366 19.81 -3.24 -20.35
N HIS A 367 19.74 -2.73 -19.14
CA HIS A 367 18.55 -2.80 -18.30
C HIS A 367 17.37 -2.08 -18.95
N LYS A 368 16.17 -2.63 -18.80
CA LYS A 368 14.95 -2.04 -19.38
C LYS A 368 13.91 -1.87 -18.28
N LEU A 369 13.77 -0.65 -17.78
CA LEU A 369 12.73 -0.25 -16.85
C LEU A 369 11.89 0.87 -17.45
N ASN A 370 10.59 0.81 -17.24
CA ASN A 370 9.68 1.90 -17.56
C ASN A 370 9.76 2.94 -16.44
N ILE A 371 10.56 4.00 -16.65
CA ILE A 371 10.78 5.06 -15.67
C ILE A 371 9.96 6.28 -16.05
N ALA A 372 9.29 6.87 -15.06
CA ALA A 372 8.64 8.18 -15.18
C ALA A 372 9.09 9.11 -14.05
N THR A 373 8.97 10.42 -14.26
CA THR A 373 9.21 11.43 -13.22
C THR A 373 8.09 12.46 -13.22
N ILE A 374 7.75 12.92 -12.02
CA ILE A 374 6.76 13.99 -11.87
C ILE A 374 7.10 14.85 -10.66
N PHE A 375 7.07 16.15 -10.86
CA PHE A 375 7.21 17.16 -9.82
C PHE A 375 6.47 18.43 -10.23
N SER A 376 6.20 19.30 -9.27
CA SER A 376 5.59 20.61 -9.46
C SER A 376 6.34 21.66 -8.65
N PHE A 377 6.08 22.94 -8.94
CA PHE A 377 6.68 24.02 -8.18
C PHE A 377 6.26 23.97 -6.71
N ASN A 378 7.24 24.08 -5.84
CA ASN A 378 7.04 24.20 -4.41
C ASN A 378 7.92 25.32 -3.86
N PRO A 379 7.36 26.39 -3.28
CA PRO A 379 8.16 27.56 -2.84
C PRO A 379 9.12 27.29 -1.68
N ASN A 380 9.04 26.12 -1.01
CA ASN A 380 9.83 25.82 0.19
C ASN A 380 10.63 24.50 0.05
N GLU A 381 11.28 24.27 -1.09
CA GLU A 381 12.13 23.08 -1.30
C GLU A 381 13.32 22.99 -0.32
N GLU A 382 13.71 24.11 0.31
CA GLU A 382 14.87 24.22 1.20
C GLU A 382 14.53 23.95 2.68
N ASP A 383 13.35 23.43 3.02
CA ASP A 383 12.99 23.20 4.41
C ASP A 383 13.74 21.98 5.00
N PRO A 384 14.74 22.18 5.87
CA PRO A 384 15.47 21.09 6.50
C PRO A 384 14.61 20.25 7.47
N ASP A 385 13.44 20.72 7.86
CA ASP A 385 12.53 20.03 8.80
C ASP A 385 11.45 19.17 8.11
N ASP A 386 11.46 19.12 6.78
CA ASP A 386 10.80 18.15 5.91
C ASP A 386 9.35 17.78 6.29
N ILE A 387 8.51 18.77 6.48
CA ILE A 387 7.07 18.58 6.39
C ILE A 387 6.78 18.30 4.92
N LEU A 388 6.26 17.12 4.58
CA LEU A 388 5.78 16.85 3.24
C LEU A 388 4.72 17.89 2.90
N GLN A 389 5.12 18.81 2.02
CA GLN A 389 4.28 19.93 1.62
C GLN A 389 3.11 19.42 0.77
N ASP A 390 2.04 20.19 0.74
CA ASP A 390 0.87 19.88 -0.08
C ASP A 390 1.25 19.79 -1.56
N GLU A 391 0.80 18.73 -2.24
CA GLU A 391 1.01 18.61 -3.69
C GLU A 391 0.33 19.78 -4.39
N ASN A 392 1.07 20.48 -5.20
CA ASN A 392 0.60 21.56 -6.03
C ASN A 392 0.75 21.14 -7.50
N PHE A 393 -0.25 21.43 -8.35
CA PHE A 393 -0.20 21.18 -9.78
C PHE A 393 0.26 22.41 -10.56
N ASP A 394 0.74 23.43 -9.87
CA ASP A 394 1.23 24.65 -10.52
C ASP A 394 2.65 24.43 -11.03
N THR A 395 2.78 24.33 -12.34
CA THR A 395 4.06 24.29 -13.05
C THR A 395 4.54 25.69 -13.46
N SER A 396 3.71 26.72 -13.28
CA SER A 396 4.05 28.10 -13.70
C SER A 396 5.19 28.72 -12.88
N GLY A 397 5.33 28.27 -11.64
CA GLY A 397 6.41 28.71 -10.74
C GLY A 397 7.76 28.00 -10.97
N LEU A 398 7.81 26.95 -11.77
CA LEU A 398 9.06 26.27 -12.12
C LEU A 398 9.99 27.22 -12.90
N ASP A 399 11.28 27.20 -12.58
CA ASP A 399 12.28 27.85 -13.42
C ASP A 399 12.30 27.20 -14.81
N ARG A 400 12.86 27.95 -15.79
CA ARG A 400 12.83 27.51 -17.18
C ARG A 400 13.54 26.17 -17.38
N THR A 401 14.66 25.94 -16.74
CA THR A 401 15.46 24.72 -16.89
C THR A 401 14.69 23.50 -16.35
N SER A 402 14.09 23.62 -15.18
CA SER A 402 13.28 22.57 -14.57
C SER A 402 12.03 22.24 -15.39
N ARG A 403 11.40 23.25 -16.00
CA ARG A 403 10.25 23.05 -16.87
C ARG A 403 10.64 22.38 -18.19
N ASP A 404 11.69 22.88 -18.86
CA ASP A 404 12.18 22.30 -20.13
C ASP A 404 12.61 20.84 -19.92
N PHE A 405 13.20 20.51 -18.77
CA PHE A 405 13.53 19.14 -18.43
C PHE A 405 12.25 18.29 -18.21
N LEU A 406 11.27 18.80 -17.45
CA LEU A 406 10.02 18.06 -17.22
C LEU A 406 9.25 17.80 -18.51
N ASP A 407 9.22 18.78 -19.43
CA ASP A 407 8.65 18.59 -20.77
C ASP A 407 9.39 17.50 -21.56
N SER A 408 10.73 17.46 -21.49
CA SER A 408 11.53 16.40 -22.10
C SER A 408 11.24 15.02 -21.51
N ALA A 409 11.10 14.91 -20.20
CA ALA A 409 10.76 13.66 -19.53
C ALA A 409 9.31 13.20 -19.86
N ILE A 410 8.38 14.15 -19.97
CA ILE A 410 7.02 13.89 -20.44
C ILE A 410 7.02 13.45 -21.91
N ASP A 411 7.89 13.99 -22.76
CA ASP A 411 8.03 13.53 -24.15
C ASP A 411 8.53 12.08 -24.24
N ASP A 412 9.45 11.67 -23.37
CA ASP A 412 9.87 10.27 -23.26
C ASP A 412 8.70 9.37 -22.83
N TYR A 413 7.91 9.82 -21.86
CA TYR A 413 6.69 9.15 -21.40
C TYR A 413 5.64 9.06 -22.54
N ASN A 414 5.43 10.14 -23.26
CA ASN A 414 4.52 10.18 -24.39
C ASN A 414 4.89 9.16 -25.48
N LYS A 415 6.19 9.02 -25.77
CA LYS A 415 6.69 8.00 -26.72
C LYS A 415 6.45 6.58 -26.19
N LEU A 416 6.74 6.35 -24.88
CA LEU A 416 6.59 5.03 -24.26
C LEU A 416 5.15 4.52 -24.30
N PHE A 417 4.18 5.40 -24.02
CA PHE A 417 2.77 5.03 -23.88
C PHE A 417 1.87 5.50 -25.02
N ASN A 418 2.44 6.11 -26.07
CA ASN A 418 1.73 6.65 -27.21
C ASN A 418 0.61 7.64 -26.83
N VAL A 419 0.94 8.60 -25.97
CA VAL A 419 0.05 9.64 -25.45
C VAL A 419 0.60 11.03 -25.76
N SER A 420 -0.10 12.12 -25.38
CA SER A 420 0.31 13.49 -25.68
C SER A 420 -0.02 14.41 -24.50
N TYR A 421 0.93 14.55 -23.58
CA TYR A 421 0.89 15.44 -22.42
C TYR A 421 2.04 16.45 -22.48
N ASP A 422 1.94 17.53 -21.72
CA ASP A 422 2.97 18.54 -21.52
C ASP A 422 2.73 19.26 -20.17
N THR A 423 3.60 20.19 -19.81
CA THR A 423 3.53 20.97 -18.55
C THR A 423 2.49 22.06 -18.55
N SER A 424 1.64 22.22 -19.58
CA SER A 424 0.57 23.21 -19.59
C SER A 424 -0.48 22.95 -18.50
N ALA A 425 -1.08 24.03 -18.00
CA ALA A 425 -2.04 23.98 -16.87
C ALA A 425 -3.26 23.07 -17.06
N ASP A 426 -3.64 22.78 -18.30
CA ASP A 426 -4.75 21.89 -18.67
C ASP A 426 -4.31 20.46 -18.96
N LYS A 427 -3.05 20.20 -19.35
CA LYS A 427 -2.59 18.85 -19.66
C LYS A 427 -1.79 18.22 -18.52
N PHE A 428 -1.10 18.98 -17.70
CA PHE A 428 -0.34 18.45 -16.58
C PHE A 428 -1.20 17.68 -15.55
N PRO A 429 -2.40 18.14 -15.17
CA PRO A 429 -3.31 17.33 -14.33
C PRO A 429 -3.74 16.00 -14.99
N ASN A 430 -3.84 15.97 -16.33
CA ASN A 430 -4.14 14.72 -17.04
C ASN A 430 -2.94 13.79 -17.05
N TYR A 431 -1.72 14.31 -17.20
CA TYR A 431 -0.47 13.56 -17.03
C TYR A 431 -0.40 12.90 -15.67
N TYR A 432 -0.64 13.67 -14.59
CA TYR A 432 -0.69 13.12 -13.23
C TYR A 432 -1.68 11.95 -13.09
N LYS A 433 -2.89 12.11 -13.63
CA LYS A 433 -3.91 11.04 -13.60
C LYS A 433 -3.48 9.81 -14.39
N ASP A 434 -2.88 10.00 -15.57
CA ASP A 434 -2.38 8.91 -16.40
C ASP A 434 -1.27 8.13 -15.70
N VAL A 435 -0.26 8.83 -15.14
CA VAL A 435 0.80 8.23 -14.32
C VAL A 435 0.21 7.44 -13.15
N SER A 436 -0.76 8.03 -12.43
CA SER A 436 -1.43 7.37 -11.29
C SER A 436 -2.11 6.06 -11.71
N LEU A 437 -2.83 6.05 -12.83
CA LEU A 437 -3.52 4.86 -13.34
C LEU A 437 -2.54 3.80 -13.84
N ARG A 438 -1.46 4.20 -14.53
CA ARG A 438 -0.44 3.26 -15.01
C ARG A 438 0.40 2.68 -13.88
N MET A 439 0.66 3.44 -12.82
CA MET A 439 1.23 2.89 -11.57
C MET A 439 0.32 1.80 -11.00
N LYS A 440 -1.00 2.04 -10.93
CA LYS A 440 -1.97 1.03 -10.45
C LYS A 440 -2.07 -0.18 -11.37
N ASN A 441 -1.89 -0.01 -12.66
CA ASN A 441 -1.86 -1.07 -13.66
C ASN A 441 -0.54 -1.86 -13.69
N ARG A 442 0.51 -1.43 -12.95
CA ARG A 442 1.85 -2.03 -13.01
C ARG A 442 2.57 -1.78 -14.37
N GLU A 443 2.23 -0.72 -15.09
CA GLU A 443 2.84 -0.37 -16.37
C GLU A 443 4.13 0.46 -16.21
N ILE A 444 4.29 1.16 -15.08
CA ILE A 444 5.49 1.91 -14.70
C ILE A 444 6.24 1.12 -13.63
N ASP A 445 7.54 0.91 -13.82
CA ASP A 445 8.42 0.19 -12.91
C ASP A 445 8.93 1.07 -11.78
N LEU A 446 9.42 2.26 -12.14
CA LEU A 446 10.00 3.23 -11.20
C LEU A 446 9.45 4.63 -11.46
N LEU A 447 8.88 5.24 -10.43
CA LEU A 447 8.42 6.63 -10.46
C LEU A 447 9.31 7.50 -9.58
N ILE A 448 10.05 8.45 -10.18
CA ILE A 448 10.91 9.41 -9.47
C ILE A 448 10.07 10.62 -9.07
N VAL A 449 10.05 10.95 -7.78
CA VAL A 449 9.21 12.04 -7.25
C VAL A 449 9.96 12.87 -6.23
N VAL A 450 9.59 14.14 -6.11
CA VAL A 450 10.07 15.01 -5.02
C VAL A 450 9.11 14.94 -3.83
N ASN A 451 7.85 15.34 -3.99
CA ASN A 451 6.81 15.29 -2.94
C ASN A 451 5.54 14.59 -3.40
N MET A 452 5.23 14.68 -4.70
CA MET A 452 4.02 14.10 -5.27
C MET A 452 4.01 12.57 -5.10
N PHE A 453 2.83 11.97 -4.96
CA PHE A 453 2.62 10.54 -4.72
C PHE A 453 3.07 10.00 -3.35
N LEU A 454 3.81 10.75 -2.55
CA LEU A 454 4.19 10.32 -1.20
C LEU A 454 3.02 10.39 -0.20
N THR A 455 2.03 11.23 -0.49
CA THR A 455 0.81 11.36 0.31
C THR A 455 -0.42 11.21 -0.57
N GLY A 456 -1.49 10.58 -0.07
CA GLY A 456 -2.79 10.47 -0.78
C GLY A 456 -2.84 9.46 -1.94
N PHE A 457 -1.72 8.98 -2.47
CA PHE A 457 -1.69 7.96 -3.51
C PHE A 457 -1.92 6.56 -2.94
N ASP A 458 -2.73 5.74 -3.64
CA ASP A 458 -3.01 4.36 -3.25
C ASP A 458 -2.89 3.42 -4.45
N ALA A 459 -1.92 2.50 -4.38
CA ALA A 459 -1.72 1.44 -5.36
C ALA A 459 -1.29 0.17 -4.65
N THR A 460 -2.05 -0.90 -4.81
CA THR A 460 -1.74 -2.21 -4.22
C THR A 460 -0.49 -2.83 -4.83
N THR A 461 -0.19 -2.50 -6.08
CA THR A 461 1.00 -2.94 -6.81
C THR A 461 2.30 -2.28 -6.36
N LEU A 462 2.23 -1.17 -5.62
CA LEU A 462 3.42 -0.49 -5.10
C LEU A 462 3.97 -1.24 -3.89
N ASN A 463 5.18 -1.80 -4.02
CA ASN A 463 5.85 -2.55 -2.96
C ASN A 463 7.08 -1.85 -2.39
N THR A 464 7.86 -1.14 -3.22
CA THR A 464 9.17 -0.63 -2.84
C THR A 464 9.21 0.90 -2.87
N LEU A 465 9.77 1.48 -1.82
CA LEU A 465 10.08 2.91 -1.73
C LEU A 465 11.58 3.08 -1.53
N TRP A 466 12.23 3.69 -2.51
CA TRP A 466 13.62 4.14 -2.40
C TRP A 466 13.60 5.57 -1.88
N VAL A 467 14.45 5.90 -0.90
CA VAL A 467 14.41 7.19 -0.21
C VAL A 467 15.79 7.84 -0.18
N ASP A 468 15.96 8.91 -0.95
CA ASP A 468 17.09 9.84 -0.81
C ASP A 468 16.58 11.23 -0.41
N LYS A 469 15.80 11.25 0.66
CA LYS A 469 15.14 12.43 1.21
C LYS A 469 15.09 12.34 2.73
N ASN A 470 15.19 13.45 3.44
CA ASN A 470 14.96 13.47 4.87
C ASN A 470 13.45 13.47 5.12
N LEU A 471 12.94 12.43 5.71
CA LEU A 471 11.54 12.29 6.11
C LEU A 471 11.45 12.21 7.62
N LYS A 472 10.44 12.86 8.21
CA LYS A 472 10.22 12.88 9.66
C LYS A 472 8.74 12.70 9.98
N ASP A 473 8.44 12.24 11.19
CA ASP A 473 7.12 12.19 11.80
C ASP A 473 6.02 11.66 10.84
N HIS A 474 4.98 12.45 10.62
CA HIS A 474 3.85 12.07 9.78
C HIS A 474 4.21 11.87 8.30
N GLY A 475 5.12 12.67 7.76
CA GLY A 475 5.58 12.55 6.38
C GLY A 475 6.29 11.21 6.13
N LEU A 476 7.11 10.76 7.08
CA LEU A 476 7.79 9.48 7.01
C LEU A 476 6.79 8.31 7.01
N ILE A 477 5.89 8.26 8.00
CA ILE A 477 4.90 7.17 8.09
C ILE A 477 3.96 7.17 6.89
N GLN A 478 3.57 8.33 6.38
CA GLN A 478 2.71 8.42 5.20
C GLN A 478 3.39 7.89 3.94
N ALA A 479 4.65 8.27 3.70
CA ALA A 479 5.43 7.79 2.56
C ALA A 479 5.64 6.27 2.64
N PHE A 480 6.05 5.75 3.80
CA PHE A 480 6.22 4.31 4.01
C PHE A 480 4.91 3.55 3.81
N SER A 481 3.80 4.07 4.31
CA SER A 481 2.47 3.46 4.17
C SER A 481 1.93 3.43 2.73
N ARG A 482 2.66 3.96 1.74
CA ARG A 482 2.31 3.73 0.32
C ARG A 482 2.62 2.30 -0.10
N THR A 483 3.61 1.65 0.51
CA THR A 483 4.09 0.31 0.13
C THR A 483 3.37 -0.83 0.85
N ASN A 484 2.65 -0.58 1.93
CA ASN A 484 2.13 -1.62 2.83
C ASN A 484 0.69 -2.10 2.53
N ARG A 485 0.18 -1.84 1.32
CA ARG A 485 -1.13 -2.36 0.89
C ARG A 485 -1.06 -3.84 0.59
N ILE A 486 -2.05 -4.58 1.06
CA ILE A 486 -2.21 -5.99 0.74
C ILE A 486 -2.67 -6.12 -0.72
N LEU A 487 -2.07 -7.05 -1.44
CA LEU A 487 -2.47 -7.41 -2.80
C LEU A 487 -2.69 -8.92 -2.93
N ASN A 488 -1.66 -9.71 -2.57
CA ASN A 488 -1.64 -11.17 -2.69
C ASN A 488 -0.66 -11.75 -1.64
N SER A 489 -0.52 -13.06 -1.57
CA SER A 489 0.38 -13.72 -0.61
C SER A 489 1.87 -13.53 -0.93
N VAL A 490 2.20 -13.14 -2.15
CA VAL A 490 3.58 -12.81 -2.57
C VAL A 490 4.07 -11.52 -1.91
N LYS A 491 3.20 -10.52 -1.81
CA LYS A 491 3.50 -9.24 -1.16
C LYS A 491 3.27 -9.35 0.35
N THR A 492 4.30 -9.68 1.09
CA THR A 492 4.24 -9.93 2.54
C THR A 492 4.66 -8.73 3.40
N PHE A 493 5.30 -7.72 2.83
CA PHE A 493 5.72 -6.48 3.49
C PHE A 493 5.88 -5.33 2.49
N GLY A 494 5.91 -4.09 3.01
CA GLY A 494 6.37 -2.92 2.28
C GLY A 494 7.89 -2.80 2.39
N ASN A 495 8.58 -2.66 1.28
CA ASN A 495 10.03 -2.60 1.22
C ASN A 495 10.51 -1.15 1.14
N ILE A 496 11.35 -0.74 2.08
CA ILE A 496 11.88 0.63 2.19
C ILE A 496 13.40 0.57 2.14
N VAL A 497 14.01 1.32 1.23
CA VAL A 497 15.47 1.42 1.13
C VAL A 497 15.86 2.89 1.29
N CYS A 498 16.57 3.20 2.37
CA CYS A 498 16.96 4.56 2.73
C CYS A 498 18.45 4.80 2.40
N PHE A 499 18.74 5.76 1.53
CA PHE A 499 20.08 6.23 1.23
C PHE A 499 20.53 7.37 2.15
N ARG A 500 19.74 7.65 3.18
CA ARG A 500 20.04 8.58 4.27
C ARG A 500 19.79 7.89 5.61
N ASN A 501 20.45 8.37 6.64
CA ASN A 501 20.25 7.85 7.98
C ASN A 501 18.90 8.32 8.56
N LEU A 502 17.85 7.55 8.32
CA LEU A 502 16.51 7.81 8.84
C LEU A 502 16.14 6.92 10.04
N GLU A 503 17.08 6.14 10.58
CA GLU A 503 16.76 5.18 11.65
C GLU A 503 16.16 5.86 12.87
N THR A 504 16.79 6.93 13.37
CA THR A 504 16.28 7.69 14.52
C THR A 504 14.92 8.33 14.21
N ALA A 505 14.75 8.91 13.02
CA ALA A 505 13.49 9.51 12.60
C ALA A 505 12.38 8.46 12.50
N THR A 506 12.69 7.28 11.99
CA THR A 506 11.75 6.15 11.90
C THR A 506 11.32 5.67 13.29
N ASN A 507 12.27 5.45 14.19
CA ASN A 507 11.96 5.02 15.56
C ASN A 507 11.10 6.04 16.31
N ASN A 508 11.40 7.34 16.15
CA ASN A 508 10.60 8.41 16.75
C ASN A 508 9.18 8.45 16.17
N ALA A 509 9.04 8.32 14.85
CA ALA A 509 7.74 8.32 14.19
C ALA A 509 6.90 7.09 14.60
N LEU A 510 7.50 5.92 14.71
CA LEU A 510 6.82 4.71 15.19
C LEU A 510 6.38 4.82 16.65
N ALA A 511 7.23 5.38 17.52
CA ALA A 511 6.86 5.62 18.92
C ALA A 511 5.73 6.66 19.05
N LEU A 512 5.65 7.61 18.10
CA LEU A 512 4.62 8.66 18.10
C LEU A 512 3.26 8.15 17.60
N PHE A 513 3.24 7.37 16.52
CA PHE A 513 2.02 6.93 15.81
C PHE A 513 1.61 5.48 16.07
N GLY A 514 2.40 4.74 16.81
CA GLY A 514 2.09 3.39 17.24
C GLY A 514 2.04 3.30 18.77
N ASP A 515 2.99 2.57 19.30
CA ASP A 515 3.25 2.39 20.72
C ASP A 515 4.77 2.42 20.91
N LYS A 516 5.24 2.60 22.15
CA LYS A 516 6.68 2.52 22.48
C LYS A 516 7.31 1.19 22.05
N ASN A 517 6.52 0.12 21.98
CA ASN A 517 6.92 -1.21 21.54
C ASN A 517 6.60 -1.49 20.05
N ALA A 518 6.11 -0.49 19.31
CA ALA A 518 5.65 -0.65 17.93
C ALA A 518 6.73 -1.17 16.95
N ARG A 519 8.02 -0.93 17.24
CA ARG A 519 9.13 -1.32 16.36
C ARG A 519 9.10 -2.81 16.02
N GLY A 520 8.90 -3.67 17.02
CA GLY A 520 8.91 -5.12 16.85
C GLY A 520 7.77 -5.68 15.99
N MET A 521 6.63 -4.97 15.92
CA MET A 521 5.48 -5.37 15.11
C MET A 521 5.46 -4.71 13.74
N VAL A 522 5.91 -3.47 13.65
CA VAL A 522 5.80 -2.64 12.43
C VAL A 522 6.96 -2.86 11.48
N ILE A 523 8.16 -3.11 12.01
CA ILE A 523 9.35 -3.40 11.22
C ILE A 523 9.65 -4.90 11.30
N LEU A 524 9.91 -5.52 10.16
CA LEU A 524 10.35 -6.90 10.10
C LEU A 524 11.63 -7.10 10.91
N LYS A 525 11.80 -8.32 11.41
CA LYS A 525 12.98 -8.76 12.12
C LYS A 525 14.22 -8.76 11.23
N THR A 526 15.38 -8.87 11.83
CA THR A 526 16.67 -8.96 11.11
C THR A 526 16.82 -10.30 10.37
N TYR A 527 17.73 -10.36 9.41
CA TYR A 527 18.08 -11.58 8.70
C TYR A 527 18.39 -12.74 9.67
N ASN A 528 19.22 -12.48 10.67
CA ASN A 528 19.62 -13.51 11.65
C ASN A 528 18.46 -14.04 12.48
N GLU A 529 17.54 -13.16 12.89
CA GLU A 529 16.33 -13.55 13.62
C GLU A 529 15.40 -14.42 12.76
N TYR A 530 15.23 -14.11 11.48
CA TYR A 530 14.44 -14.95 10.58
C TYR A 530 15.12 -16.27 10.23
N MET A 531 16.46 -16.32 10.18
CA MET A 531 17.19 -17.56 9.92
C MET A 531 17.20 -18.51 11.11
N ASN A 532 17.40 -17.99 12.34
CA ASN A 532 17.72 -18.80 13.52
C ASN A 532 16.64 -18.77 14.61
N GLY A 533 15.54 -18.04 14.39
CA GLY A 533 14.48 -17.86 15.38
C GLY A 533 14.74 -16.71 16.36
N TYR A 534 13.67 -16.32 17.08
CA TYR A 534 13.70 -15.22 18.04
C TYR A 534 12.62 -15.40 19.12
N GLU A 535 12.73 -14.70 20.23
CA GLU A 535 11.67 -14.61 21.22
C GLU A 535 10.72 -13.45 20.92
N ASP A 536 9.41 -13.71 20.99
CA ASP A 536 8.39 -12.68 20.87
C ASP A 536 8.29 -11.83 22.16
N GLU A 537 7.43 -10.81 22.18
CA GLU A 537 7.23 -9.90 23.31
C GLU A 537 6.70 -10.60 24.58
N HIS A 538 6.20 -11.81 24.45
CA HIS A 538 5.69 -12.64 25.53
C HIS A 538 6.69 -13.71 25.99
N GLY A 539 7.92 -13.69 25.44
CA GLY A 539 8.96 -14.67 25.73
C GLY A 539 8.72 -16.05 25.10
N LYS A 540 7.82 -16.12 24.09
CA LYS A 540 7.60 -17.33 23.31
C LYS A 540 8.61 -17.39 22.17
N HIS A 541 9.30 -18.52 22.04
CA HIS A 541 10.18 -18.76 20.92
C HIS A 541 9.39 -18.91 19.61
N ILE A 542 9.81 -18.17 18.59
CA ILE A 542 9.33 -18.25 17.21
C ILE A 542 10.41 -18.88 16.37
N GLU A 543 10.09 -20.04 15.78
CA GLU A 543 11.03 -20.82 14.99
C GLU A 543 11.53 -20.05 13.76
N GLY A 544 12.83 -20.07 13.52
CA GLY A 544 13.47 -19.52 12.33
C GLY A 544 13.46 -20.53 11.16
N TYR A 545 13.93 -20.04 10.01
CA TYR A 545 13.96 -20.82 8.78
C TYR A 545 14.74 -22.14 8.94
N ASN A 546 15.93 -22.11 9.58
CA ASN A 546 16.74 -23.28 9.82
C ASN A 546 16.03 -24.32 10.70
N GLU A 547 15.30 -23.88 11.73
CA GLU A 547 14.56 -24.74 12.64
C GLU A 547 13.37 -25.39 11.94
N LEU A 548 12.59 -24.62 11.18
CA LEU A 548 11.44 -25.14 10.42
C LEU A 548 11.88 -26.14 9.34
N VAL A 549 12.99 -25.87 8.68
CA VAL A 549 13.57 -26.77 7.68
C VAL A 549 14.05 -28.07 8.34
N ALA A 550 14.76 -27.98 9.48
CA ALA A 550 15.18 -29.16 10.22
C ALA A 550 13.99 -30.01 10.66
N ARG A 551 12.90 -29.36 11.12
CA ARG A 551 11.66 -30.04 11.47
C ARG A 551 11.01 -30.72 10.25
N LEU A 552 10.94 -30.03 9.10
CA LEU A 552 10.41 -30.58 7.86
C LEU A 552 11.12 -31.87 7.44
N VAL A 553 12.46 -31.84 7.44
CA VAL A 553 13.28 -33.01 7.04
C VAL A 553 13.10 -34.17 8.02
N ASN A 554 12.97 -33.88 9.32
CA ASN A 554 12.84 -34.93 10.35
C ASN A 554 11.42 -35.53 10.39
N GLU A 555 10.38 -34.73 10.32
CA GLU A 555 8.99 -35.17 10.44
C GLU A 555 8.42 -35.69 9.13
N PHE A 556 8.85 -35.13 8.00
CA PHE A 556 8.37 -35.44 6.66
C PHE A 556 9.51 -35.76 5.68
N PRO A 557 10.33 -36.81 5.92
CA PRO A 557 11.41 -37.16 5.00
C PRO A 557 10.86 -37.50 3.60
N ILE A 558 11.53 -36.98 2.56
CA ILE A 558 11.09 -37.08 1.14
C ILE A 558 10.82 -38.54 0.70
N SER A 559 11.55 -39.48 1.31
CA SER A 559 11.37 -40.92 1.02
C SER A 559 10.11 -41.52 1.63
N SER A 560 9.36 -40.79 2.45
CA SER A 560 8.22 -41.29 3.17
C SER A 560 6.92 -40.68 2.62
N GLN A 561 5.87 -41.50 2.48
CA GLN A 561 4.54 -41.00 2.12
C GLN A 561 3.86 -40.38 3.34
N ILE A 562 3.27 -39.21 3.19
CA ILE A 562 2.47 -38.54 4.22
C ILE A 562 1.10 -39.26 4.27
N ILE A 563 0.80 -39.89 5.41
CA ILE A 563 -0.42 -40.66 5.59
C ILE A 563 -1.27 -40.05 6.70
N GLY A 564 -2.52 -39.75 6.41
CA GLY A 564 -3.51 -39.26 7.34
C GLY A 564 -3.72 -37.73 7.28
N GLU A 565 -4.97 -37.33 7.41
CA GLU A 565 -5.40 -35.94 7.24
C GLU A 565 -4.71 -34.95 8.21
N ASP A 566 -4.44 -35.37 9.44
CA ASP A 566 -3.75 -34.55 10.44
C ASP A 566 -2.30 -34.28 10.04
N ASN A 567 -1.59 -35.31 9.54
CA ASN A 567 -0.22 -35.17 9.05
C ASN A 567 -0.16 -34.33 7.77
N GLU A 568 -1.12 -34.49 6.87
CA GLU A 568 -1.23 -33.65 5.67
C GLU A 568 -1.43 -32.18 6.04
N LYS A 569 -2.30 -31.86 7.00
CA LYS A 569 -2.52 -30.51 7.52
C LYS A 569 -1.29 -29.93 8.18
N GLU A 570 -0.58 -30.73 8.96
CA GLU A 570 0.65 -30.29 9.62
C GLU A 570 1.77 -30.00 8.62
N PHE A 571 1.95 -30.87 7.63
CA PHE A 571 2.88 -30.63 6.51
C PHE A 571 2.52 -29.34 5.76
N ILE A 572 1.27 -29.13 5.40
CA ILE A 572 0.82 -27.93 4.69
C ILE A 572 1.15 -26.66 5.49
N LYS A 573 0.87 -26.65 6.80
CA LYS A 573 1.17 -25.51 7.68
C LYS A 573 2.68 -25.27 7.80
N LEU A 574 3.44 -26.33 7.99
CA LEU A 574 4.90 -26.24 8.13
C LEU A 574 5.57 -25.76 6.83
N PHE A 575 5.25 -26.36 5.71
CA PHE A 575 5.83 -25.99 4.43
C PHE A 575 5.37 -24.60 3.97
N GLY A 576 4.10 -24.24 4.21
CA GLY A 576 3.59 -22.87 3.99
C GLY A 576 4.37 -21.82 4.80
N SER A 577 4.72 -22.11 6.06
CA SER A 577 5.55 -21.23 6.89
C SER A 577 6.96 -21.08 6.35
N ILE A 578 7.56 -22.17 5.86
CA ILE A 578 8.89 -22.15 5.20
C ILE A 578 8.84 -21.28 3.94
N LEU A 579 7.80 -21.43 3.11
CA LEU A 579 7.66 -20.62 1.91
C LEU A 579 7.54 -19.13 2.23
N LYS A 580 6.77 -18.77 3.25
CA LYS A 580 6.65 -17.38 3.71
C LYS A 580 7.97 -16.81 4.19
N LEU A 581 8.69 -17.52 5.07
CA LEU A 581 9.99 -17.06 5.55
C LEU A 581 11.00 -16.95 4.42
N ARG A 582 11.06 -17.94 3.53
CA ARG A 582 11.96 -17.90 2.37
C ARG A 582 11.64 -16.71 1.46
N ASN A 583 10.37 -16.37 1.27
CA ASN A 583 9.96 -15.20 0.52
C ASN A 583 10.47 -13.90 1.15
N ILE A 584 10.42 -13.80 2.49
CA ILE A 584 10.98 -12.67 3.23
C ILE A 584 12.49 -12.64 3.10
N LEU A 585 13.18 -13.77 3.36
CA LEU A 585 14.63 -13.89 3.36
C LEU A 585 15.27 -13.54 2.01
N ARG A 586 14.63 -13.88 0.90
CA ARG A 586 15.09 -13.52 -0.46
C ARG A 586 15.29 -12.04 -0.72
N CYS A 587 14.67 -11.17 0.07
CA CYS A 587 14.86 -9.74 -0.05
C CYS A 587 16.07 -9.21 0.67
N PHE A 588 16.71 -10.05 1.52
CA PHE A 588 17.96 -9.72 2.18
C PHE A 588 19.14 -9.99 1.26
N ASP A 589 20.10 -9.07 1.24
CA ASP A 589 21.29 -9.17 0.40
C ASP A 589 22.20 -10.32 0.85
N ASP A 590 22.11 -10.70 2.15
CA ASP A 590 22.85 -11.81 2.76
C ASP A 590 22.28 -13.20 2.40
N PHE A 591 21.10 -13.29 1.77
CA PHE A 591 20.49 -14.56 1.39
C PHE A 591 21.02 -15.04 0.04
N GLU A 592 22.28 -15.47 0.05
CA GLU A 592 22.87 -16.19 -1.07
C GLU A 592 22.50 -17.68 -0.95
N SER A 593 22.00 -18.30 -1.94
CA SER A 593 21.66 -19.72 -2.08
C SER A 593 21.49 -20.51 -0.75
N ASP A 594 20.28 -20.94 -0.49
CA ASP A 594 19.90 -21.75 0.66
C ASP A 594 20.77 -23.02 0.77
N SER A 595 21.64 -23.07 1.78
CA SER A 595 22.50 -24.24 2.08
C SER A 595 21.79 -25.26 2.98
N SER A 596 20.65 -24.94 3.56
CA SER A 596 19.94 -25.76 4.56
C SER A 596 19.16 -26.92 3.92
N VAL A 597 18.63 -26.71 2.70
CA VAL A 597 17.93 -27.71 1.88
C VAL A 597 18.43 -27.61 0.45
N SER A 598 18.69 -28.71 -0.19
CA SER A 598 19.05 -28.67 -1.60
C SER A 598 17.88 -28.11 -2.42
N VAL A 599 18.17 -27.41 -3.51
CA VAL A 599 17.14 -26.91 -4.44
C VAL A 599 16.24 -28.05 -4.90
N ARG A 600 16.80 -29.24 -5.04
CA ARG A 600 16.09 -30.45 -5.39
C ARG A 600 15.07 -30.85 -4.31
N ASP A 601 15.53 -31.00 -3.06
CA ASP A 601 14.66 -31.46 -1.98
C ASP A 601 13.49 -30.46 -1.76
N LEU A 602 13.76 -29.17 -1.91
CA LEU A 602 12.72 -28.16 -1.84
C LEU A 602 11.68 -28.31 -2.96
N GLN A 603 12.11 -28.66 -4.17
CA GLN A 603 11.21 -28.92 -5.30
C GLN A 603 10.40 -30.22 -5.10
N ASP A 604 11.02 -31.23 -4.50
CA ASP A 604 10.29 -32.48 -4.13
C ASP A 604 9.21 -32.19 -3.09
N TYR A 605 9.50 -31.42 -2.03
CA TYR A 605 8.48 -30.98 -1.07
C TYR A 605 7.39 -30.10 -1.71
N GLN A 606 7.77 -29.27 -2.63
CA GLN A 606 6.83 -28.44 -3.38
C GLN A 606 5.87 -29.29 -4.24
N SER A 607 6.37 -30.35 -4.86
CA SER A 607 5.54 -31.27 -5.61
C SER A 607 4.50 -31.93 -4.70
N ILE A 608 4.91 -32.41 -3.52
CA ILE A 608 4.01 -32.98 -2.52
C ILE A 608 2.94 -31.95 -2.10
N TYR A 609 3.34 -30.70 -1.88
CA TYR A 609 2.43 -29.62 -1.50
C TYR A 609 1.38 -29.31 -2.59
N ILE A 610 1.82 -29.30 -3.86
CA ILE A 610 0.91 -29.10 -5.01
C ILE A 610 -0.07 -30.28 -5.14
N ASP A 611 0.38 -31.50 -4.89
CA ASP A 611 -0.47 -32.69 -4.93
C ASP A 611 -1.59 -32.61 -3.89
N LEU A 612 -1.23 -32.32 -2.66
CA LEU A 612 -2.19 -32.11 -1.59
C LEU A 612 -3.19 -31.00 -1.97
N TYR A 613 -2.69 -29.88 -2.52
CA TYR A 613 -3.58 -28.83 -3.01
C TYR A 613 -4.57 -29.32 -4.06
N GLN A 614 -4.13 -30.09 -5.04
CA GLN A 614 -4.99 -30.61 -6.10
C GLN A 614 -6.02 -31.62 -5.55
N ASP A 615 -5.63 -32.46 -4.61
CA ASP A 615 -6.53 -33.42 -3.99
C ASP A 615 -7.59 -32.76 -3.14
N TYR A 616 -7.21 -31.75 -2.34
CA TYR A 616 -8.18 -30.94 -1.61
C TYR A 616 -9.07 -30.09 -2.54
N ALA A 617 -8.55 -29.62 -3.66
CA ALA A 617 -9.32 -28.86 -4.65
C ALA A 617 -10.35 -29.73 -5.41
N LYS A 618 -10.15 -31.03 -5.50
CA LYS A 618 -11.08 -31.99 -6.13
C LYS A 618 -12.18 -32.46 -5.19
N LYS A 619 -12.05 -32.30 -3.87
CA LYS A 619 -13.08 -32.67 -2.89
C LYS A 619 -14.35 -31.82 -3.10
N SER A 620 -15.52 -32.37 -2.76
CA SER A 620 -16.81 -31.70 -2.98
C SER A 620 -16.92 -30.37 -2.24
N GLU A 621 -17.78 -29.45 -2.71
CA GLU A 621 -17.96 -28.14 -2.09
C GLU A 621 -18.30 -28.20 -0.60
N ILE A 622 -19.08 -29.21 -0.18
CA ILE A 622 -19.47 -29.42 1.21
C ILE A 622 -18.27 -29.85 2.08
N GLU A 623 -17.35 -30.64 1.54
CA GLU A 623 -16.10 -31.01 2.22
C GLU A 623 -15.07 -29.88 2.23
N LYS A 624 -15.08 -29.03 1.20
CA LYS A 624 -14.22 -27.82 1.15
C LYS A 624 -14.55 -26.84 2.26
N GLU A 625 -15.81 -26.62 2.61
CA GLU A 625 -16.20 -25.71 3.70
C GLU A 625 -15.63 -26.16 5.06
N ARG A 626 -15.50 -27.46 5.32
CA ARG A 626 -14.93 -27.98 6.57
C ARG A 626 -13.40 -27.95 6.63
N ILE A 627 -12.74 -27.99 5.49
CA ILE A 627 -11.27 -28.06 5.38
C ILE A 627 -10.65 -26.66 5.23
N ASN A 628 -11.33 -25.74 4.53
CA ASN A 628 -10.85 -24.39 4.27
C ASN A 628 -10.75 -23.49 5.53
N ASP A 629 -11.47 -23.84 6.60
CA ASP A 629 -11.39 -23.05 7.85
C ASP A 629 -10.03 -23.20 8.58
N ASP A 630 -9.29 -24.29 8.33
CA ASP A 630 -8.06 -24.63 9.03
C ASP A 630 -6.79 -24.59 8.18
N ILE A 631 -6.89 -24.53 6.84
CA ILE A 631 -5.75 -24.64 5.93
C ILE A 631 -5.72 -23.52 4.89
N VAL A 632 -4.63 -22.77 4.85
CA VAL A 632 -4.34 -21.79 3.79
C VAL A 632 -3.16 -22.31 2.97
N PHE A 633 -3.35 -22.48 1.66
CA PHE A 633 -2.28 -22.86 0.73
C PHE A 633 -1.60 -21.61 0.16
N GLU A 634 -0.28 -21.56 0.23
CA GLU A 634 0.55 -20.47 -0.30
C GLU A 634 0.97 -20.72 -1.77
N ILE A 635 -0.03 -21.01 -2.62
CA ILE A 635 0.22 -21.39 -4.03
C ILE A 635 0.92 -20.29 -4.84
N GLU A 636 0.66 -19.02 -4.52
CA GLU A 636 1.32 -17.90 -5.20
C GLU A 636 2.81 -17.84 -4.87
N LEU A 637 3.22 -18.20 -3.65
CA LEU A 637 4.64 -18.33 -3.28
C LEU A 637 5.33 -19.49 -4.00
N ILE A 638 4.60 -20.57 -4.25
CA ILE A 638 5.12 -21.72 -5.02
C ILE A 638 5.46 -21.32 -6.46
N LYS A 639 4.68 -20.46 -7.07
CA LYS A 639 4.94 -19.94 -8.43
C LYS A 639 6.27 -19.18 -8.54
N GLN A 640 6.89 -18.81 -7.43
CA GLN A 640 8.20 -18.17 -7.37
C GLN A 640 9.36 -19.16 -7.34
N VAL A 641 9.13 -20.41 -6.97
CA VAL A 641 10.16 -21.45 -6.98
C VAL A 641 10.25 -22.01 -8.39
N GLU A 642 11.44 -21.96 -9.00
CA GLU A 642 11.67 -22.51 -10.34
C GLU A 642 11.50 -24.02 -10.33
N VAL A 643 10.54 -24.49 -11.08
CA VAL A 643 10.66 -25.77 -11.78
C VAL A 643 11.40 -25.44 -13.08
N ASN A 644 12.73 -25.48 -13.05
CA ASN A 644 13.53 -25.23 -14.23
C ASN A 644 13.72 -26.53 -15.03
N ILE A 645 14.24 -26.37 -16.26
CA ILE A 645 14.48 -27.51 -17.15
C ILE A 645 15.48 -28.52 -16.55
N ASP A 646 16.44 -28.05 -15.73
CA ASP A 646 17.43 -28.88 -15.08
C ASP A 646 16.82 -29.81 -14.02
N TYR A 647 15.77 -29.35 -13.30
CA TYR A 647 15.04 -30.22 -12.39
C TYR A 647 14.27 -31.31 -13.13
N ILE A 648 13.63 -30.96 -14.26
CA ILE A 648 12.96 -31.97 -15.09
C ILE A 648 13.96 -32.98 -15.63
N LEU A 649 15.11 -32.53 -16.13
CA LEU A 649 16.20 -33.40 -16.58
C LEU A 649 16.67 -34.38 -15.50
N MET A 650 16.78 -33.90 -14.29
CA MET A 650 17.18 -34.71 -13.15
C MET A 650 16.12 -35.75 -12.77
N LEU A 651 14.81 -35.39 -12.82
CA LEU A 651 13.73 -36.35 -12.64
C LEU A 651 13.72 -37.40 -13.77
N VAL A 652 13.96 -36.97 -15.01
CA VAL A 652 14.09 -37.84 -16.18
C VAL A 652 15.28 -38.80 -16.02
N ALA A 653 16.44 -38.33 -15.52
CA ALA A 653 17.59 -39.17 -15.23
C ALA A 653 17.27 -40.19 -14.12
N LYS A 654 16.60 -39.80 -13.04
CA LYS A 654 16.11 -40.73 -12.00
C LYS A 654 15.13 -41.76 -12.53
N TYR A 655 14.21 -41.35 -13.40
CA TYR A 655 13.27 -42.26 -14.03
C TYR A 655 14.05 -43.31 -14.88
N HIS A 656 15.07 -42.86 -15.59
CA HIS A 656 15.95 -43.74 -16.33
C HIS A 656 16.75 -44.71 -15.41
N GLU A 657 17.30 -44.22 -14.28
CA GLU A 657 17.97 -45.05 -13.27
C GLU A 657 17.07 -46.11 -12.65
N SER A 658 15.76 -45.86 -12.58
CA SER A 658 14.77 -46.87 -12.15
C SER A 658 14.39 -47.88 -13.23
N ASN A 659 15.16 -47.96 -14.32
CA ASN A 659 14.86 -48.76 -15.53
C ASN A 659 13.56 -48.40 -16.23
N CYS A 660 13.12 -47.13 -16.10
CA CYS A 660 11.86 -46.59 -16.63
C CYS A 660 10.61 -47.28 -16.07
N GLU A 661 10.68 -47.83 -14.86
CA GLU A 661 9.56 -48.56 -14.24
C GLU A 661 8.81 -47.77 -13.14
N ASP A 662 9.46 -46.76 -12.56
CA ASP A 662 8.85 -45.99 -11.45
C ASP A 662 7.83 -44.99 -11.92
N LYS A 663 6.56 -45.39 -11.85
CA LYS A 663 5.42 -44.54 -12.22
C LYS A 663 5.21 -43.31 -11.33
N THR A 664 5.80 -43.29 -10.12
CA THR A 664 5.71 -42.13 -9.22
C THR A 664 6.62 -41.02 -9.69
N ILE A 665 7.82 -41.33 -10.20
CA ILE A 665 8.70 -40.34 -10.80
C ILE A 665 8.09 -39.74 -12.08
N LEU A 666 7.47 -40.60 -12.91
CA LEU A 666 6.78 -40.15 -14.13
C LEU A 666 5.65 -39.18 -13.81
N ALA A 667 4.85 -39.48 -12.77
CA ALA A 667 3.79 -38.59 -12.30
C ALA A 667 4.38 -37.24 -11.81
N ASN A 668 5.52 -37.26 -11.12
CA ASN A 668 6.20 -36.06 -10.63
C ASN A 668 6.76 -35.21 -11.79
N ILE A 669 7.30 -35.82 -12.85
CA ILE A 669 7.72 -35.11 -14.07
C ILE A 669 6.53 -34.34 -14.65
N ASN A 670 5.40 -35.03 -14.88
CA ASN A 670 4.21 -34.41 -15.46
C ASN A 670 3.65 -33.27 -14.59
N LYS A 671 3.61 -33.44 -13.27
CA LYS A 671 3.16 -32.43 -12.32
C LYS A 671 4.08 -31.20 -12.30
N SER A 672 5.39 -31.43 -12.34
CA SER A 672 6.38 -30.35 -12.36
C SER A 672 6.31 -29.54 -13.66
N ILE A 673 6.06 -30.20 -14.79
CA ILE A 673 5.81 -29.53 -16.07
C ILE A 673 4.53 -28.69 -16.01
N ASP A 674 3.45 -29.23 -15.43
CA ASP A 674 2.17 -28.52 -15.29
C ASP A 674 2.26 -27.35 -14.32
N ALA A 675 3.16 -27.39 -13.35
CA ALA A 675 3.42 -26.27 -12.42
C ALA A 675 4.21 -25.11 -13.06
N SER A 676 4.99 -25.37 -14.11
CA SER A 676 5.79 -24.35 -14.79
C SER A 676 5.09 -23.81 -16.03
N VAL A 677 4.86 -22.50 -16.07
CA VAL A 677 4.24 -21.82 -17.24
C VAL A 677 5.09 -21.97 -18.49
N GLU A 678 6.41 -21.97 -18.32
CA GLU A 678 7.40 -22.04 -19.40
C GLU A 678 7.48 -23.45 -20.00
N LEU A 679 7.39 -24.47 -19.15
CA LEU A 679 7.50 -25.87 -19.55
C LEU A 679 6.17 -26.45 -20.08
N ARG A 680 5.03 -25.87 -19.75
CA ARG A 680 3.71 -26.30 -20.28
C ARG A 680 3.67 -26.28 -21.81
N SER A 681 4.28 -25.28 -22.43
CA SER A 681 4.35 -25.19 -23.90
C SER A 681 5.23 -26.29 -24.50
N LYS A 682 6.13 -26.90 -23.72
CA LYS A 682 7.05 -27.95 -24.11
C LYS A 682 6.62 -29.34 -23.59
N LYS A 683 5.46 -29.44 -22.92
CA LYS A 683 4.95 -30.66 -22.27
C LYS A 683 4.93 -31.85 -23.23
N ALA A 684 4.37 -31.67 -24.44
CA ALA A 684 4.28 -32.74 -25.42
C ALA A 684 5.66 -33.23 -25.91
N LEU A 685 6.65 -32.33 -25.96
CA LEU A 685 8.04 -32.70 -26.28
C LEU A 685 8.66 -33.53 -25.17
N ILE A 686 8.57 -33.06 -23.93
CA ILE A 686 9.14 -33.73 -22.76
C ILE A 686 8.49 -35.13 -22.57
N GLU A 687 7.16 -35.21 -22.66
CA GLU A 687 6.42 -36.48 -22.60
C GLU A 687 6.84 -37.42 -23.76
N GLY A 688 7.05 -36.89 -24.95
CA GLY A 688 7.56 -37.62 -26.12
C GLY A 688 8.96 -38.17 -25.91
N PHE A 689 9.84 -37.38 -25.31
CA PHE A 689 11.19 -37.84 -24.94
C PHE A 689 11.14 -38.97 -23.91
N VAL A 690 10.43 -38.76 -22.82
CA VAL A 690 10.27 -39.75 -21.74
C VAL A 690 9.67 -41.07 -22.25
N ALA A 691 8.67 -40.99 -23.15
CA ALA A 691 8.04 -42.17 -23.74
C ALA A 691 8.94 -42.96 -24.68
N GLN A 692 9.95 -42.31 -25.29
CA GLN A 692 10.92 -42.97 -26.16
C GLN A 692 12.15 -43.46 -25.43
N MET A 693 12.33 -43.18 -24.14
CA MET A 693 13.46 -43.61 -23.34
C MET A 693 13.53 -45.11 -23.17
N THR A 694 14.73 -45.62 -23.25
CA THR A 694 15.07 -47.02 -22.98
C THR A 694 16.25 -47.08 -22.03
N VAL A 695 16.51 -48.23 -21.43
CA VAL A 695 17.66 -48.46 -20.52
C VAL A 695 19.03 -48.12 -21.17
N LYS A 696 19.09 -47.94 -22.47
CA LYS A 696 20.31 -47.59 -23.22
C LYS A 696 20.41 -46.11 -23.60
N THR A 697 19.42 -45.29 -23.20
CA THR A 697 19.36 -43.86 -23.52
C THR A 697 20.41 -43.10 -22.68
N ASP A 698 21.24 -42.29 -23.32
CA ASP A 698 22.13 -41.35 -22.64
C ASP A 698 21.37 -40.04 -22.44
N VAL A 699 20.79 -39.89 -21.25
CA VAL A 699 19.87 -38.79 -20.93
C VAL A 699 20.46 -37.41 -21.21
N ASP A 700 21.73 -37.19 -20.86
CA ASP A 700 22.38 -35.86 -21.00
C ASP A 700 22.69 -35.51 -22.47
N LYS A 701 22.98 -36.51 -23.28
CA LYS A 701 23.31 -36.34 -24.68
C LYS A 701 22.04 -36.29 -25.52
N ASP A 702 21.18 -37.28 -25.36
CA ASP A 702 19.98 -37.46 -26.17
C ASP A 702 18.97 -36.36 -25.95
N TRP A 703 18.92 -35.77 -24.71
CA TRP A 703 18.10 -34.60 -24.41
C TRP A 703 18.52 -33.32 -25.14
N LYS A 704 19.86 -33.15 -25.37
CA LYS A 704 20.37 -31.99 -26.12
C LYS A 704 20.07 -32.08 -27.59
N ASP A 705 19.99 -33.30 -28.10
CA ASP A 705 19.71 -33.57 -29.51
C ASP A 705 18.20 -33.59 -29.82
N PHE A 706 17.35 -33.80 -28.79
CA PHE A 706 15.88 -33.81 -28.87
C PHE A 706 15.30 -32.44 -28.68
#